data_5abbf66fb4a8fa4bae946a251007cd3b
#
_entry.id   5abbf66fb4a8fa4bae946a251007cd3b
#
_cell.length_a   1.000
_cell.length_b   1.000
_cell.length_c   1.000
_cell.angle_alpha   90.00
_cell.angle_beta   90.00
_cell.angle_gamma   90.00
#
_symmetry.space_group_name_H-M   'P 1'
#
loop_
_entity.id
_entity.type
_entity.pdbx_description
1 polymer ?
#
loop_
_entity_poly.entity_id
_entity_poly.type
_entity_poly.pdbx_seq_one_letter_code
_entity_poly.pdbx_strand_id
1 'polypeptide(L)'
;MAVGWAGKTLQIDLSTGKISTAPWKNEAKLFMGGRGGNAWLFWKNSKRNQDPFDPDAPVILSAGSLAGTGLIGASRMEVTVVSPAKTETHSLGNVGMGSSWAPELKFAGYDNILIKGKAEKPVYVSVFDDCVELRDASGVWGKGTFETQDLMREELDDDDVQVACIGPAGENLAIQATLEHGYRSGTPVGASFGAKNLKAVAVRGTNPVKVHDSEAILELNRVLVEKVKEAKKREGIVRDKGTDAYLQGFIVGDAGVVGDYESHAWRDRPDIKRAYEENFIGDNYVKEIGCFGCPFPCQPLYEVEGEGAMIWRCYPTYWPWKVWMTDLKSAFLAHRMMADLGMDSKEIATTVSWLMRLYREGKVTEADLDGVSFERGDPKAVFETARKVAYREGFGKALGNGPVSLAKELGGDALDYLLHNQGLTLRTFEFRAEPGTALGEAISARGNSLRATTYHIVLWEKPARDGYGGVDPQEVKDSYAWSKAKFGSKDAIKATAYTGKPQSLIYEMNWAAVADSLGYCTTMIRPGRTGAPGSQFGDPSYTFAAERVAAATGIPFDEAGLYEIGERVCGIERAIVVRDGRTRETDAIPDFFFKVPIPDGYQEGRKLDRKKFEKMKDEYYKLRGWDVATGFPRRSTLEKLGLTEVATNMGKLKKLGPEPKGG
;
A
#
# COMPACT_ATOMS: atom_id res chain seq x y z
N MET A 1 -22.23 20.01 15.11
CA MET A 1 -20.97 19.26 14.99
C MET A 1 -21.21 18.16 13.98
N ALA A 2 -20.21 17.83 13.17
CA ALA A 2 -20.32 16.70 12.25
C ALA A 2 -20.44 15.40 13.06
N VAL A 3 -21.32 14.48 12.66
CA VAL A 3 -21.48 13.17 13.27
C VAL A 3 -20.65 12.18 12.45
N GLY A 4 -19.81 11.40 13.09
CA GLY A 4 -18.86 10.46 12.44
C GLY A 4 -17.56 11.11 11.94
N TRP A 5 -17.49 12.44 11.86
CA TRP A 5 -16.28 13.20 11.51
C TRP A 5 -15.93 14.23 12.58
N ALA A 6 -14.66 14.63 12.64
CA ALA A 6 -14.22 15.80 13.41
C ALA A 6 -14.66 17.11 12.74
N GLY A 7 -14.78 17.12 11.42
CA GLY A 7 -15.30 18.21 10.59
C GLY A 7 -14.27 19.29 10.26
N LYS A 8 -12.97 19.04 10.47
CA LYS A 8 -11.89 19.99 10.25
C LYS A 8 -10.71 19.39 9.52
N THR A 9 -10.09 20.19 8.66
CA THR A 9 -8.75 19.97 8.10
C THR A 9 -7.79 20.95 8.75
N LEU A 10 -6.72 20.44 9.38
CA LEU A 10 -5.60 21.22 9.85
C LEU A 10 -4.70 21.61 8.69
N GLN A 11 -4.33 22.88 8.57
CA GLN A 11 -3.48 23.41 7.50
C GLN A 11 -2.24 24.03 8.13
N ILE A 12 -1.06 23.61 7.68
CA ILE A 12 0.23 24.03 8.20
C ILE A 12 1.13 24.49 7.04
N ASP A 13 1.65 25.69 7.14
CA ASP A 13 2.69 26.22 6.26
C ASP A 13 4.01 26.30 7.04
N LEU A 14 4.93 25.40 6.72
CA LEU A 14 6.22 25.29 7.42
C LEU A 14 7.16 26.44 7.12
N SER A 15 7.01 27.14 5.98
CA SER A 15 7.86 28.28 5.63
C SER A 15 7.52 29.53 6.44
N THR A 16 6.24 29.68 6.82
CA THR A 16 5.76 30.86 7.55
C THR A 16 5.43 30.55 9.01
N GLY A 17 5.40 29.27 9.37
CA GLY A 17 4.93 28.82 10.68
C GLY A 17 3.42 28.98 10.88
N LYS A 18 2.66 29.32 9.83
CA LYS A 18 1.21 29.55 9.92
C LYS A 18 0.45 28.25 10.12
N ILE A 19 -0.35 28.20 11.19
CA ILE A 19 -1.28 27.11 11.48
C ILE A 19 -2.70 27.66 11.38
N SER A 20 -3.58 26.90 10.70
CA SER A 20 -4.98 27.28 10.52
C SER A 20 -5.86 26.05 10.30
N THR A 21 -7.16 26.22 10.35
CA THR A 21 -8.13 25.14 10.08
C THR A 21 -9.09 25.53 8.98
N ALA A 22 -9.55 24.54 8.23
CA ALA A 22 -10.60 24.66 7.24
C ALA A 22 -11.73 23.66 7.53
N PRO A 23 -12.99 23.99 7.20
CA PRO A 23 -14.09 23.03 7.33
C PRO A 23 -13.90 21.82 6.43
N TRP A 24 -14.21 20.63 6.96
CA TRP A 24 -14.32 19.38 6.22
C TRP A 24 -15.76 18.86 6.34
N LYS A 25 -16.65 19.25 5.44
CA LYS A 25 -18.09 18.98 5.55
C LYS A 25 -18.69 18.38 4.27
N ASN A 26 -18.72 19.14 3.19
CA ASN A 26 -19.30 18.68 1.92
C ASN A 26 -18.44 17.61 1.28
N GLU A 27 -17.14 17.80 1.33
CA GLU A 27 -16.12 16.86 0.86
C GLU A 27 -16.19 15.53 1.62
N ALA A 28 -16.48 15.57 2.93
CA ALA A 28 -16.66 14.39 3.75
C ALA A 28 -17.75 13.45 3.23
N LYS A 29 -18.85 14.00 2.71
CA LYS A 29 -19.95 13.21 2.14
C LYS A 29 -19.60 12.60 0.78
N LEU A 30 -18.76 13.27 -0.01
CA LEU A 30 -18.37 12.84 -1.35
C LEU A 30 -17.22 11.85 -1.35
N PHE A 31 -16.26 12.07 -0.46
CA PHE A 31 -14.99 11.35 -0.45
C PHE A 31 -14.74 10.53 0.83
N MET A 32 -15.63 10.59 1.82
CA MET A 32 -15.54 10.01 3.15
C MET A 32 -14.39 10.59 3.98
N GLY A 33 -13.18 10.15 3.80
CA GLY A 33 -11.94 10.54 4.46
C GLY A 33 -10.77 9.78 3.85
N GLY A 34 -9.71 9.55 4.59
CA GLY A 34 -8.61 8.69 4.19
C GLY A 34 -8.17 8.90 2.74
N ARG A 35 -8.17 7.82 1.93
CA ARG A 35 -7.72 7.86 0.52
C ARG A 35 -8.55 8.80 -0.35
N GLY A 36 -9.87 8.78 -0.22
CA GLY A 36 -10.73 9.67 -1.01
C GLY A 36 -10.54 11.13 -0.65
N GLY A 37 -10.49 11.44 0.65
CA GLY A 37 -10.20 12.78 1.16
C GLY A 37 -8.84 13.29 0.68
N ASN A 38 -7.82 12.44 0.77
CA ASN A 38 -6.49 12.78 0.30
C ASN A 38 -6.44 13.03 -1.21
N ALA A 39 -7.12 12.23 -2.02
CA ALA A 39 -7.16 12.43 -3.47
C ALA A 39 -7.79 13.78 -3.85
N TRP A 40 -8.86 14.20 -3.15
CA TRP A 40 -9.46 15.51 -3.33
C TRP A 40 -8.53 16.64 -2.88
N LEU A 41 -7.96 16.55 -1.66
CA LEU A 41 -7.03 17.56 -1.15
C LEU A 41 -5.79 17.66 -2.03
N PHE A 42 -5.30 16.55 -2.56
CA PHE A 42 -4.19 16.52 -3.51
C PHE A 42 -4.53 17.22 -4.82
N TRP A 43 -5.72 16.94 -5.39
CA TRP A 43 -6.19 17.62 -6.60
C TRP A 43 -6.22 19.14 -6.43
N LYS A 44 -6.71 19.62 -5.29
CA LYS A 44 -6.83 21.05 -4.97
C LYS A 44 -5.52 21.74 -4.68
N ASN A 45 -4.52 21.01 -4.23
CA ASN A 45 -3.31 21.58 -3.64
C ASN A 45 -2.01 21.27 -4.38
N SER A 46 -2.03 20.34 -5.35
CA SER A 46 -0.86 20.01 -6.17
C SER A 46 -0.93 20.67 -7.55
N LYS A 47 0.23 20.99 -8.11
CA LYS A 47 0.40 21.48 -9.49
C LYS A 47 0.63 20.30 -10.45
N ARG A 48 0.42 20.53 -11.73
CA ARG A 48 0.77 19.56 -12.77
C ARG A 48 2.28 19.34 -12.81
N ASN A 49 2.72 18.08 -12.88
CA ASN A 49 4.15 17.70 -12.93
C ASN A 49 5.00 18.40 -11.86
N GLN A 50 4.44 18.53 -10.66
CA GLN A 50 5.13 19.19 -9.55
C GLN A 50 6.33 18.36 -9.12
N ASP A 51 7.45 19.02 -8.85
CA ASP A 51 8.60 18.41 -8.21
C ASP A 51 8.20 17.88 -6.82
N PRO A 52 8.47 16.61 -6.48
CA PRO A 52 8.15 16.05 -5.17
C PRO A 52 8.85 16.76 -4.00
N PHE A 53 9.94 17.46 -4.27
CA PHE A 53 10.74 18.21 -3.28
C PHE A 53 10.46 19.72 -3.28
N ASP A 54 9.55 20.19 -4.16
CA ASP A 54 9.04 21.58 -4.11
C ASP A 54 8.45 21.86 -2.72
N PRO A 55 8.84 22.97 -2.05
CA PRO A 55 8.23 23.39 -0.79
C PRO A 55 6.69 23.45 -0.83
N ASP A 56 6.10 23.85 -1.96
CA ASP A 56 4.64 23.88 -2.14
C ASP A 56 4.00 22.51 -2.40
N ALA A 57 4.78 21.45 -2.66
CA ALA A 57 4.23 20.11 -2.84
C ALA A 57 3.50 19.66 -1.56
N PRO A 58 2.22 19.23 -1.65
CA PRO A 58 1.47 18.91 -0.46
C PRO A 58 1.93 17.58 0.16
N VAL A 59 2.01 17.56 1.49
CA VAL A 59 2.00 16.35 2.32
C VAL A 59 0.65 16.31 3.03
N ILE A 60 -0.12 15.24 2.80
CA ILE A 60 -1.48 15.11 3.32
C ILE A 60 -1.58 13.84 4.14
N LEU A 61 -1.97 13.97 5.41
CA LEU A 61 -2.24 12.86 6.31
C LEU A 61 -3.71 12.89 6.70
N SER A 62 -4.42 11.78 6.59
CA SER A 62 -5.84 11.73 6.93
C SER A 62 -6.20 10.47 7.70
N ALA A 63 -7.14 10.62 8.62
CA ALA A 63 -7.85 9.50 9.21
C ALA A 63 -8.92 8.97 8.24
N GLY A 64 -9.14 7.67 8.22
CA GLY A 64 -10.36 7.14 7.61
C GLY A 64 -11.59 7.62 8.35
N SER A 65 -12.73 7.82 7.65
CA SER A 65 -13.91 8.43 8.27
C SER A 65 -14.43 7.71 9.51
N LEU A 66 -14.26 6.39 9.58
CA LEU A 66 -14.72 5.58 10.70
C LEU A 66 -13.68 5.40 11.81
N ALA A 67 -12.46 5.94 11.65
CA ALA A 67 -11.46 5.92 12.70
C ALA A 67 -11.96 6.68 13.95
N GLY A 68 -11.70 6.13 15.13
CA GLY A 68 -12.10 6.75 16.40
C GLY A 68 -13.61 6.72 16.73
N THR A 69 -14.47 6.16 15.85
CA THR A 69 -15.94 6.08 16.08
C THR A 69 -16.37 4.94 16.99
N GLY A 70 -15.43 4.12 17.48
CA GLY A 70 -15.72 2.91 18.24
C GLY A 70 -15.94 1.68 17.34
N LEU A 71 -16.05 1.82 16.03
CA LEU A 71 -16.11 0.69 15.09
C LEU A 71 -14.77 -0.02 15.02
N ILE A 72 -14.77 -1.31 15.33
CA ILE A 72 -13.56 -2.14 15.30
C ILE A 72 -13.07 -2.40 13.86
N GLY A 73 -11.74 -2.49 13.68
CA GLY A 73 -11.11 -2.70 12.37
C GLY A 73 -11.01 -1.44 11.50
N ALA A 74 -11.42 -0.27 12.00
CA ALA A 74 -11.40 1.01 11.31
C ALA A 74 -10.41 1.97 11.98
N SER A 75 -9.11 1.76 11.80
CA SER A 75 -8.05 2.55 12.46
C SER A 75 -6.95 3.02 11.52
N ARG A 76 -7.17 2.92 10.19
CA ARG A 76 -6.10 3.25 9.24
C ARG A 76 -6.02 4.74 8.95
N MET A 77 -4.78 5.22 8.89
CA MET A 77 -4.44 6.50 8.30
C MET A 77 -4.07 6.34 6.83
N GLU A 78 -4.19 7.42 6.08
CA GLU A 78 -3.68 7.55 4.72
C GLU A 78 -2.73 8.73 4.62
N VAL A 79 -1.62 8.54 3.91
CA VAL A 79 -0.67 9.60 3.59
C VAL A 79 -0.58 9.76 2.08
N THR A 80 -0.61 10.99 1.60
CA THR A 80 -0.52 11.29 0.16
C THR A 80 0.46 12.43 -0.08
N VAL A 81 1.34 12.22 -1.05
CA VAL A 81 2.37 13.18 -1.48
C VAL A 81 2.47 13.21 -3.00
N VAL A 82 3.17 14.19 -3.56
CA VAL A 82 3.76 14.03 -4.90
C VAL A 82 4.86 12.98 -4.78
N SER A 83 4.73 11.87 -5.49
CA SER A 83 5.59 10.70 -5.31
C SER A 83 7.04 10.97 -5.77
N PRO A 84 8.03 10.90 -4.89
CA PRO A 84 9.44 10.97 -5.30
C PRO A 84 9.89 9.70 -6.04
N ALA A 85 9.24 8.56 -5.78
CA ALA A 85 9.62 7.27 -6.35
C ALA A 85 9.11 7.04 -7.77
N LYS A 86 8.18 7.86 -8.26
CA LYS A 86 7.73 7.82 -9.66
C LYS A 86 8.61 8.72 -10.50
N THR A 87 9.75 8.20 -10.89
CA THR A 87 10.80 8.98 -11.57
C THR A 87 10.49 9.31 -13.03
N GLU A 88 9.54 8.63 -13.65
CA GLU A 88 9.13 8.90 -15.05
C GLU A 88 8.05 9.98 -15.15
N THR A 89 7.10 9.99 -14.22
CA THR A 89 6.06 11.01 -14.11
C THR A 89 5.74 11.26 -12.65
N HIS A 90 6.24 12.35 -12.10
CA HIS A 90 5.88 12.74 -10.74
C HIS A 90 4.37 12.97 -10.64
N SER A 91 3.73 12.20 -9.82
CA SER A 91 2.28 12.24 -9.61
C SER A 91 1.93 11.70 -8.22
N LEU A 92 0.65 11.41 -8.00
CA LEU A 92 0.11 10.90 -6.75
C LEU A 92 0.89 9.69 -6.22
N GLY A 93 1.43 9.79 -5.02
CA GLY A 93 1.89 8.69 -4.19
C GLY A 93 1.04 8.62 -2.93
N ASN A 94 0.43 7.47 -2.65
CA ASN A 94 -0.39 7.29 -1.46
C ASN A 94 -0.07 5.99 -0.74
N VAL A 95 -0.26 5.98 0.58
CA VAL A 95 -0.05 4.81 1.43
C VAL A 95 -0.98 4.84 2.63
N GLY A 96 -1.47 3.65 3.01
CA GLY A 96 -2.26 3.48 4.23
C GLY A 96 -1.52 2.65 5.28
N MET A 97 -1.57 3.10 6.52
CA MET A 97 -1.05 2.39 7.68
C MET A 97 -2.15 2.18 8.72
N GLY A 98 -2.17 0.99 9.32
CA GLY A 98 -2.99 0.74 10.51
C GLY A 98 -2.22 1.13 11.76
N SER A 99 -2.89 1.47 12.82
CA SER A 99 -2.39 1.61 14.19
C SER A 99 -3.33 2.45 15.06
N SER A 100 -2.81 3.31 15.94
CA SER A 100 -3.58 4.23 16.77
C SER A 100 -3.54 5.68 16.30
N TRP A 101 -2.63 6.04 15.39
CA TRP A 101 -2.42 7.43 14.94
C TRP A 101 -3.69 8.09 14.36
N ALA A 102 -4.44 7.37 13.52
CA ALA A 102 -5.65 7.93 12.90
C ALA A 102 -6.80 8.15 13.91
N PRO A 103 -7.09 7.22 14.85
CA PRO A 103 -7.99 7.50 15.96
C PRO A 103 -7.58 8.72 16.78
N GLU A 104 -6.30 8.84 17.16
CA GLU A 104 -5.81 9.99 17.94
C GLU A 104 -6.00 11.31 17.19
N LEU A 105 -5.77 11.35 15.87
CA LEU A 105 -6.07 12.54 15.07
C LEU A 105 -7.55 12.94 15.15
N LYS A 106 -8.45 11.95 15.10
CA LYS A 106 -9.89 12.19 15.24
C LYS A 106 -10.24 12.68 16.64
N PHE A 107 -9.62 12.11 17.67
CA PHE A 107 -9.79 12.54 19.07
C PHE A 107 -9.23 13.95 19.28
N ALA A 108 -8.17 14.34 18.58
CA ALA A 108 -7.64 15.69 18.56
C ALA A 108 -8.54 16.70 17.79
N GLY A 109 -9.61 16.22 17.15
CA GLY A 109 -10.60 17.08 16.50
C GLY A 109 -10.34 17.38 15.01
N TYR A 110 -9.51 16.56 14.34
CA TYR A 110 -9.20 16.73 12.91
C TYR A 110 -9.45 15.45 12.11
N ASP A 111 -9.92 15.61 10.87
CA ASP A 111 -10.02 14.49 9.91
C ASP A 111 -8.78 14.41 9.03
N ASN A 112 -8.16 15.57 8.73
CA ASN A 112 -7.03 15.66 7.81
C ASN A 112 -6.01 16.70 8.31
N ILE A 113 -4.73 16.48 7.92
CA ILE A 113 -3.65 17.47 8.04
C ILE A 113 -3.09 17.71 6.63
N LEU A 114 -3.04 18.97 6.21
CA LEU A 114 -2.40 19.43 4.96
C LEU A 114 -1.16 20.26 5.31
N ILE A 115 0.00 19.80 4.91
CA ILE A 115 1.28 20.46 5.19
C ILE A 115 1.89 20.94 3.87
N LYS A 116 2.30 22.20 3.82
CA LYS A 116 3.07 22.84 2.75
C LYS A 116 4.24 23.63 3.34
N GLY A 117 5.05 24.19 2.47
CA GLY A 117 6.23 24.95 2.88
C GLY A 117 7.41 24.05 3.22
N LYS A 118 8.49 24.67 3.61
CA LYS A 118 9.73 24.05 4.10
C LYS A 118 10.22 24.84 5.31
N ALA A 119 10.44 24.17 6.42
CA ALA A 119 11.04 24.79 7.60
C ALA A 119 12.53 25.10 7.37
N GLU A 120 13.04 26.17 8.00
CA GLU A 120 14.47 26.54 7.90
C GLU A 120 15.36 25.52 8.61
N LYS A 121 14.86 24.94 9.70
CA LYS A 121 15.54 23.93 10.53
C LYS A 121 14.65 22.69 10.67
N PRO A 122 15.19 21.55 11.08
CA PRO A 122 14.38 20.38 11.41
C PRO A 122 13.29 20.69 12.44
N VAL A 123 12.04 20.33 12.10
CA VAL A 123 10.87 20.50 12.97
C VAL A 123 10.04 19.23 13.02
N TYR A 124 9.19 19.14 14.04
CA TYR A 124 8.05 18.22 14.02
C TYR A 124 6.75 18.97 14.34
N VAL A 125 5.64 18.42 13.88
CA VAL A 125 4.30 18.91 14.21
C VAL A 125 3.83 18.16 15.45
N SER A 126 3.47 18.90 16.50
CA SER A 126 2.80 18.39 17.69
C SER A 126 1.34 18.83 17.66
N VAL A 127 0.43 17.86 17.75
CA VAL A 127 -1.03 18.08 17.79
C VAL A 127 -1.54 17.47 19.10
N PHE A 128 -1.91 18.30 20.05
CA PHE A 128 -2.58 17.88 21.27
C PHE A 128 -3.94 18.59 21.34
N ASP A 129 -5.01 17.88 20.97
CA ASP A 129 -6.34 18.46 20.79
C ASP A 129 -6.29 19.70 19.87
N ASP A 130 -6.73 20.87 20.34
CA ASP A 130 -6.69 22.13 19.59
C ASP A 130 -5.36 22.89 19.75
N CYS A 131 -4.45 22.42 20.58
CA CYS A 131 -3.09 22.95 20.69
C CYS A 131 -2.19 22.32 19.62
N VAL A 132 -1.83 23.12 18.63
CA VAL A 132 -0.97 22.67 17.50
C VAL A 132 0.28 23.54 17.45
N GLU A 133 1.44 22.90 17.48
CA GLU A 133 2.73 23.57 17.53
C GLU A 133 3.72 22.99 16.51
N LEU A 134 4.62 23.84 16.02
CA LEU A 134 5.85 23.44 15.37
C LEU A 134 6.97 23.45 16.39
N ARG A 135 7.55 22.29 16.65
CA ARG A 135 8.63 22.12 17.63
C ARG A 135 9.95 21.79 16.96
N ASP A 136 11.03 22.12 17.61
CA ASP A 136 12.40 21.83 17.15
C ASP A 136 12.65 20.31 17.14
N ALA A 137 13.09 19.78 16.02
CA ALA A 137 13.45 18.36 15.86
C ALA A 137 14.96 18.14 15.76
N SER A 138 15.79 19.14 16.04
CA SER A 138 17.25 19.04 15.91
C SER A 138 17.85 17.92 16.78
N GLY A 139 17.25 17.67 17.96
CA GLY A 139 17.68 16.62 18.88
C GLY A 139 17.39 15.19 18.40
N VAL A 140 16.46 15.02 17.47
CA VAL A 140 16.06 13.73 16.90
C VAL A 140 16.38 13.57 15.41
N TRP A 141 16.91 14.62 14.77
CA TRP A 141 17.38 14.54 13.38
C TRP A 141 18.65 13.69 13.30
N GLY A 142 18.71 12.79 12.30
CA GLY A 142 19.79 11.79 12.15
C GLY A 142 19.55 10.50 12.94
N LYS A 143 18.57 10.48 13.86
CA LYS A 143 18.24 9.29 14.64
C LYS A 143 17.32 8.35 13.89
N GLY A 144 17.40 7.05 14.22
CA GLY A 144 16.50 6.02 13.75
C GLY A 144 15.05 6.26 14.19
N THR A 145 14.12 5.57 13.53
CA THR A 145 12.68 5.81 13.79
C THR A 145 12.23 5.34 15.16
N PHE A 146 12.82 4.28 15.71
CA PHE A 146 12.47 3.78 17.05
C PHE A 146 12.90 4.78 18.11
N GLU A 147 14.18 5.16 18.14
CA GLU A 147 14.72 6.15 19.07
C GLU A 147 13.97 7.49 18.95
N THR A 148 13.64 7.92 17.73
CA THR A 148 12.87 9.15 17.49
C THR A 148 11.51 9.11 18.19
N GLN A 149 10.77 7.99 18.06
CA GLN A 149 9.44 7.86 18.66
C GLN A 149 9.51 7.86 20.19
N ASP A 150 10.53 7.21 20.77
CA ASP A 150 10.70 7.13 22.21
C ASP A 150 11.08 8.50 22.81
N LEU A 151 12.08 9.18 22.25
CA LEU A 151 12.50 10.52 22.67
C LEU A 151 11.38 11.56 22.55
N MET A 152 10.53 11.47 21.53
CA MET A 152 9.41 12.39 21.37
C MET A 152 8.31 12.16 22.41
N ARG A 153 8.05 10.89 22.81
CA ARG A 153 7.13 10.63 23.94
C ARG A 153 7.69 11.13 25.26
N GLU A 154 8.98 10.92 25.48
CA GLU A 154 9.68 11.46 26.68
C GLU A 154 9.61 13.01 26.71
N GLU A 155 9.92 13.69 25.59
CA GLU A 155 9.83 15.16 25.50
C GLU A 155 8.41 15.68 25.75
N LEU A 156 7.38 14.95 25.25
CA LEU A 156 5.98 15.36 25.40
C LEU A 156 5.34 14.89 26.71
N ASP A 157 6.07 14.12 27.54
CA ASP A 157 5.64 13.57 28.81
C ASP A 157 4.31 12.79 28.73
N ASP A 158 4.13 12.03 27.61
CA ASP A 158 2.92 11.25 27.37
C ASP A 158 3.22 10.02 26.48
N ASP A 159 3.16 8.83 27.09
CA ASP A 159 3.38 7.54 26.41
C ASP A 159 2.33 7.19 25.36
N ASP A 160 1.15 7.80 25.45
CA ASP A 160 0.03 7.58 24.52
C ASP A 160 0.16 8.39 23.24
N VAL A 161 1.09 9.34 23.15
CA VAL A 161 1.35 10.11 21.94
C VAL A 161 1.70 9.19 20.77
N GLN A 162 1.01 9.36 19.66
CA GLN A 162 1.21 8.58 18.44
C GLN A 162 2.11 9.34 17.47
N VAL A 163 3.33 8.88 17.30
CA VAL A 163 4.34 9.53 16.46
C VAL A 163 4.45 8.82 15.11
N ALA A 164 4.27 9.56 14.01
CA ALA A 164 4.62 9.11 12.67
C ALA A 164 5.86 9.90 12.20
N CYS A 165 6.99 9.22 11.98
CA CYS A 165 8.28 9.85 11.73
C CYS A 165 9.04 9.26 10.54
N ILE A 166 10.03 9.98 10.05
CA ILE A 166 11.02 9.49 9.08
C ILE A 166 12.33 9.14 9.78
N GLY A 167 13.06 8.18 9.18
CA GLY A 167 14.43 7.87 9.55
C GLY A 167 15.46 8.58 8.66
N PRO A 168 16.76 8.25 8.82
CA PRO A 168 17.86 8.83 8.05
C PRO A 168 17.66 8.78 6.54
N ALA A 169 17.03 7.73 6.01
CA ALA A 169 16.76 7.63 4.57
C ALA A 169 15.84 8.75 4.07
N GLY A 170 14.81 9.13 4.85
CA GLY A 170 13.93 10.23 4.51
C GLY A 170 14.63 11.59 4.60
N GLU A 171 15.40 11.80 5.66
CA GLU A 171 16.20 13.01 5.87
C GLU A 171 17.19 13.26 4.73
N ASN A 172 17.80 12.19 4.21
CA ASN A 172 18.73 12.21 3.08
C ASN A 172 18.05 12.08 1.72
N LEU A 173 16.72 12.22 1.64
CA LEU A 173 15.93 12.25 0.41
C LEU A 173 16.05 10.97 -0.44
N ALA A 174 16.27 9.81 0.17
CA ALA A 174 16.20 8.54 -0.55
C ALA A 174 14.75 8.28 -0.98
N ILE A 175 14.51 8.03 -2.28
CA ILE A 175 13.14 7.85 -2.79
C ILE A 175 12.45 6.59 -2.28
N GLN A 176 13.21 5.64 -1.72
CA GLN A 176 12.72 4.45 -1.04
C GLN A 176 12.28 4.70 0.41
N ALA A 177 12.44 5.92 0.90
CA ALA A 177 12.16 6.26 2.28
C ALA A 177 10.68 6.13 2.64
N THR A 178 10.44 5.63 3.84
CA THR A 178 9.11 5.40 4.42
C THR A 178 8.75 6.41 5.48
N LEU A 179 7.48 6.49 5.82
CA LEU A 179 7.01 7.04 7.08
C LEU A 179 6.74 5.87 8.02
N GLU A 180 7.28 5.91 9.23
CA GLU A 180 7.17 4.86 10.23
C GLU A 180 6.28 5.30 11.40
N HIS A 181 5.48 4.36 11.94
CA HIS A 181 4.67 4.57 13.12
C HIS A 181 4.57 3.26 13.93
N GLY A 182 5.06 3.25 15.15
CA GLY A 182 5.28 2.01 15.91
C GLY A 182 6.21 1.09 15.10
N TYR A 183 5.74 -0.11 14.81
CA TYR A 183 6.45 -1.07 13.98
C TYR A 183 5.89 -1.15 12.54
N ARG A 184 5.28 -0.09 12.02
CA ARG A 184 4.57 -0.09 10.72
C ARG A 184 5.11 0.95 9.78
N SER A 185 5.29 0.54 8.53
CA SER A 185 5.85 1.35 7.45
C SER A 185 4.79 1.82 6.46
N GLY A 186 4.92 3.05 6.02
CA GLY A 186 4.18 3.64 4.90
C GLY A 186 5.11 4.06 3.77
N THR A 187 4.99 3.47 2.57
CA THR A 187 5.96 3.61 1.48
C THR A 187 5.36 4.15 0.19
N PRO A 188 6.13 4.84 -0.65
CA PRO A 188 7.32 5.64 -0.44
C PRO A 188 6.92 7.11 -0.28
N VAL A 189 6.94 7.64 0.90
CA VAL A 189 6.53 9.02 1.20
C VAL A 189 7.54 9.79 2.05
N GLY A 190 8.50 9.11 2.67
CA GLY A 190 9.42 9.67 3.67
C GLY A 190 10.29 10.79 3.14
N ALA A 191 10.80 10.69 1.91
CA ALA A 191 11.64 11.73 1.31
C ALA A 191 10.90 13.08 1.15
N SER A 192 9.56 13.07 0.98
CA SER A 192 8.76 14.30 0.91
C SER A 192 8.70 15.04 2.26
N PHE A 193 8.83 14.31 3.38
CA PHE A 193 8.96 14.89 4.71
C PHE A 193 10.36 15.50 4.89
N GLY A 194 11.41 14.74 4.56
CA GLY A 194 12.80 15.24 4.62
C GLY A 194 13.02 16.49 3.79
N ALA A 195 12.47 16.57 2.59
CA ALA A 195 12.55 17.75 1.72
C ALA A 195 11.96 19.02 2.37
N LYS A 196 11.10 18.88 3.34
CA LYS A 196 10.47 19.96 4.13
C LYS A 196 11.13 20.22 5.47
N ASN A 197 12.22 19.53 5.80
CA ASN A 197 12.81 19.48 7.14
C ASN A 197 11.80 19.05 8.22
N LEU A 198 10.83 18.19 7.84
CA LEU A 198 9.78 17.69 8.73
C LEU A 198 10.16 16.28 9.21
N LYS A 199 10.52 16.15 10.47
CA LYS A 199 10.90 14.85 11.08
C LYS A 199 9.71 13.97 11.36
N ALA A 200 8.63 14.55 11.92
CA ALA A 200 7.51 13.77 12.40
C ALA A 200 6.21 14.59 12.50
N VAL A 201 5.11 13.84 12.66
CA VAL A 201 3.81 14.35 13.11
C VAL A 201 3.38 13.53 14.31
N ALA A 202 3.42 14.14 15.48
CA ALA A 202 3.00 13.57 16.77
C ALA A 202 1.56 14.01 17.07
N VAL A 203 0.71 13.09 17.46
CA VAL A 203 -0.72 13.35 17.68
C VAL A 203 -1.18 12.72 18.99
N ARG A 204 -1.92 13.49 19.76
CA ARG A 204 -2.63 13.06 20.97
C ARG A 204 -4.01 13.72 21.00
N GLY A 205 -5.06 12.96 21.20
CA GLY A 205 -6.42 13.47 21.27
C GLY A 205 -7.17 12.91 22.47
N THR A 206 -7.96 13.74 23.15
CA THR A 206 -8.72 13.35 24.31
C THR A 206 -10.24 13.47 24.12
N ASN A 207 -10.68 14.02 22.98
CA ASN A 207 -12.10 14.28 22.73
C ASN A 207 -12.79 13.09 22.05
N PRO A 208 -14.03 12.73 22.45
CA PRO A 208 -14.75 11.66 21.79
C PRO A 208 -15.22 12.07 20.39
N VAL A 209 -15.19 11.15 19.45
CA VAL A 209 -15.88 11.31 18.15
C VAL A 209 -17.37 11.07 18.36
N LYS A 210 -18.20 12.06 18.02
CA LYS A 210 -19.67 11.91 18.08
C LYS A 210 -20.14 10.96 16.98
N VAL A 211 -20.96 9.99 17.35
CA VAL A 211 -21.56 9.01 16.46
C VAL A 211 -23.08 9.14 16.45
N HIS A 212 -23.73 8.63 15.39
CA HIS A 212 -25.18 8.72 15.25
C HIS A 212 -25.91 7.72 16.14
N ASP A 213 -25.46 6.47 16.14
CA ASP A 213 -26.07 5.35 16.87
C ASP A 213 -25.00 4.47 17.49
N SER A 214 -24.76 4.70 18.78
CA SER A 214 -23.75 3.93 19.54
C SER A 214 -24.20 2.51 19.86
N GLU A 215 -25.51 2.25 19.98
CA GLU A 215 -26.04 0.90 20.24
C GLU A 215 -25.87 0.02 19.00
N ALA A 216 -26.20 0.56 17.82
CA ALA A 216 -25.95 -0.14 16.56
C ALA A 216 -24.45 -0.44 16.37
N ILE A 217 -23.54 0.49 16.74
CA ILE A 217 -22.09 0.26 16.68
C ILE A 217 -21.68 -0.91 17.57
N LEU A 218 -22.18 -0.98 18.79
CA LEU A 218 -21.87 -2.07 19.71
C LEU A 218 -22.33 -3.42 19.16
N GLU A 219 -23.55 -3.48 18.61
CA GLU A 219 -24.09 -4.72 18.02
C GLU A 219 -23.28 -5.15 16.77
N LEU A 220 -22.97 -4.22 15.87
CA LEU A 220 -22.15 -4.49 14.70
C LEU A 220 -20.74 -5.00 15.08
N ASN A 221 -20.18 -4.47 16.18
CA ASN A 221 -18.91 -4.93 16.72
C ASN A 221 -19.03 -6.34 17.31
N ARG A 222 -20.09 -6.62 18.06
CA ARG A 222 -20.36 -7.96 18.62
C ARG A 222 -20.42 -9.02 17.52
N VAL A 223 -21.18 -8.75 16.47
CA VAL A 223 -21.31 -9.65 15.31
C VAL A 223 -19.93 -9.88 14.66
N LEU A 224 -19.13 -8.82 14.48
CA LEU A 224 -17.79 -8.98 13.87
C LEU A 224 -16.84 -9.78 14.75
N VAL A 225 -16.86 -9.58 16.08
CA VAL A 225 -16.03 -10.35 17.02
C VAL A 225 -16.35 -11.83 16.96
N GLU A 226 -17.63 -12.20 16.91
CA GLU A 226 -18.01 -13.61 16.80
C GLU A 226 -17.54 -14.22 15.47
N LYS A 227 -17.70 -13.53 14.36
CA LYS A 227 -17.16 -13.96 13.06
C LYS A 227 -15.63 -14.15 13.11
N VAL A 228 -14.90 -13.25 13.78
CA VAL A 228 -13.45 -13.39 13.99
C VAL A 228 -13.11 -14.64 14.80
N LYS A 229 -13.86 -14.91 15.88
CA LYS A 229 -13.66 -16.12 16.69
C LYS A 229 -13.89 -17.41 15.90
N GLU A 230 -14.95 -17.45 15.08
CA GLU A 230 -15.24 -18.59 14.20
C GLU A 230 -14.13 -18.80 13.15
N ALA A 231 -13.67 -17.72 12.53
CA ALA A 231 -12.58 -17.78 11.57
C ALA A 231 -11.27 -18.28 12.21
N LYS A 232 -10.94 -17.80 13.41
CA LYS A 232 -9.75 -18.27 14.15
C LYS A 232 -9.81 -19.76 14.48
N LYS A 233 -10.99 -20.30 14.80
CA LYS A 233 -11.18 -21.74 15.05
C LYS A 233 -10.94 -22.57 13.79
N ARG A 234 -11.39 -22.07 12.63
CA ARG A 234 -11.28 -22.77 11.34
C ARG A 234 -9.84 -22.76 10.82
N GLU A 235 -9.10 -21.70 11.02
CA GLU A 235 -7.84 -21.46 10.32
C GLU A 235 -6.59 -21.70 11.15
N GLY A 236 -6.65 -21.92 12.46
CA GLY A 236 -5.55 -22.38 13.36
C GLY A 236 -4.14 -21.76 13.20
N ILE A 237 -3.86 -21.24 12.02
CA ILE A 237 -2.54 -20.92 11.48
C ILE A 237 -2.14 -19.45 11.74
N VAL A 238 -3.12 -18.57 11.95
CA VAL A 238 -2.86 -17.11 11.96
C VAL A 238 -2.32 -16.63 13.30
N ARG A 239 -2.45 -17.46 14.34
CA ARG A 239 -2.08 -17.08 15.70
C ARG A 239 -0.58 -16.81 15.84
N ASP A 240 0.25 -17.71 15.33
CA ASP A 240 1.69 -17.67 15.60
C ASP A 240 2.50 -17.12 14.41
N LYS A 241 1.88 -16.96 13.25
CA LYS A 241 2.53 -16.58 11.99
C LYS A 241 2.02 -15.26 11.40
N GLY A 242 0.99 -14.64 11.99
CA GLY A 242 0.43 -13.39 11.50
C GLY A 242 0.05 -13.45 10.02
N THR A 243 0.37 -12.39 9.25
CA THR A 243 0.12 -12.35 7.80
C THR A 243 1.02 -13.27 6.99
N ASP A 244 2.04 -13.92 7.58
CA ASP A 244 2.87 -14.92 6.91
C ASP A 244 2.11 -16.18 6.56
N ALA A 245 1.06 -16.51 7.32
CA ALA A 245 0.17 -17.61 6.97
C ALA A 245 -0.48 -17.41 5.58
N TYR A 246 -0.77 -16.17 5.20
CA TYR A 246 -1.30 -15.85 3.87
C TYR A 246 -0.24 -15.95 2.77
N LEU A 247 0.99 -15.61 3.11
CA LEU A 247 2.10 -15.72 2.17
C LEU A 247 2.44 -17.17 1.84
N GLN A 248 2.29 -18.10 2.80
CA GLN A 248 2.43 -19.53 2.52
C GLN A 248 1.40 -19.98 1.47
N GLY A 249 0.13 -19.55 1.57
CA GLY A 249 -0.88 -19.83 0.55
C GLY A 249 -0.54 -19.22 -0.82
N PHE A 250 0.07 -18.04 -0.82
CA PHE A 250 0.53 -17.35 -2.01
C PHE A 250 1.65 -18.11 -2.72
N ILE A 251 2.58 -18.64 -1.95
CA ILE A 251 3.71 -19.42 -2.43
C ILE A 251 3.27 -20.80 -2.91
N VAL A 252 2.39 -21.46 -2.16
CA VAL A 252 1.84 -22.76 -2.51
C VAL A 252 1.09 -22.71 -3.85
N GLY A 253 0.47 -21.57 -4.18
CA GLY A 253 -0.19 -21.35 -5.48
C GLY A 253 0.77 -21.04 -6.64
N ASP A 254 2.08 -21.00 -6.43
CA ASP A 254 3.08 -20.51 -7.39
C ASP A 254 2.78 -19.07 -7.88
N ALA A 255 2.14 -18.28 -7.03
CA ALA A 255 1.90 -16.86 -7.27
C ALA A 255 3.07 -15.99 -6.76
N GLY A 256 3.96 -16.57 -5.96
CA GLY A 256 5.19 -15.97 -5.46
C GLY A 256 6.35 -16.13 -6.43
N VAL A 257 7.25 -15.16 -6.39
CA VAL A 257 8.43 -15.09 -7.25
C VAL A 257 9.68 -15.22 -6.40
N VAL A 258 10.53 -16.19 -6.71
CA VAL A 258 11.85 -16.36 -6.08
C VAL A 258 12.90 -15.59 -6.87
N GLY A 259 13.76 -14.87 -6.17
CA GLY A 259 14.77 -14.03 -6.79
C GLY A 259 14.16 -12.92 -7.67
N ASP A 260 14.85 -12.55 -8.71
CA ASP A 260 14.40 -11.60 -9.73
C ASP A 260 13.65 -12.32 -10.88
N TYR A 261 12.52 -12.96 -10.56
CA TYR A 261 11.71 -13.80 -11.48
C TYR A 261 12.43 -15.03 -12.01
N GLU A 262 13.34 -15.57 -11.21
CA GLU A 262 14.23 -16.67 -11.61
C GLU A 262 13.65 -18.06 -11.34
N SER A 263 12.73 -18.20 -10.41
CA SER A 263 12.04 -19.45 -10.10
C SER A 263 10.68 -19.20 -9.43
N HIS A 264 9.80 -20.20 -9.51
CA HIS A 264 8.51 -20.27 -8.83
C HIS A 264 8.35 -21.56 -8.02
N ALA A 265 9.27 -22.50 -8.22
CA ALA A 265 9.27 -23.83 -7.57
C ALA A 265 9.84 -23.77 -6.14
N TRP A 266 9.36 -22.84 -5.32
CA TRP A 266 9.82 -22.73 -3.94
C TRP A 266 9.54 -24.00 -3.12
N ARG A 267 8.52 -24.79 -3.51
CA ARG A 267 8.22 -26.08 -2.89
C ARG A 267 9.37 -27.07 -3.01
N ASP A 268 10.18 -26.94 -4.05
CA ASP A 268 11.36 -27.74 -4.31
C ASP A 268 12.61 -27.16 -3.65
N ARG A 269 12.42 -26.13 -2.79
CA ARG A 269 13.47 -25.44 -2.03
C ARG A 269 13.39 -25.84 -0.55
N PRO A 270 13.94 -27.00 -0.17
CA PRO A 270 13.89 -27.48 1.20
C PRO A 270 14.65 -26.58 2.19
N ASP A 271 15.62 -25.81 1.72
CA ASP A 271 16.35 -24.80 2.47
C ASP A 271 15.43 -23.65 2.93
N ILE A 272 14.63 -23.10 2.04
CA ILE A 272 13.65 -22.06 2.37
C ILE A 272 12.56 -22.62 3.29
N LYS A 273 12.04 -23.81 2.96
CA LYS A 273 11.01 -24.46 3.78
C LYS A 273 11.53 -24.70 5.20
N ARG A 274 12.73 -25.22 5.36
CA ARG A 274 13.36 -25.46 6.66
C ARG A 274 13.54 -24.18 7.46
N ALA A 275 13.93 -23.06 6.82
CA ALA A 275 14.07 -21.78 7.48
C ALA A 275 12.78 -21.32 8.17
N TYR A 276 11.59 -21.66 7.62
CA TYR A 276 10.30 -21.37 8.23
C TYR A 276 9.83 -22.40 9.26
N GLU A 277 10.37 -23.62 9.20
CA GLU A 277 10.01 -24.70 10.11
C GLU A 277 10.90 -24.73 11.37
N GLU A 278 12.08 -24.10 11.31
CA GLU A 278 13.00 -24.00 12.45
C GLU A 278 12.49 -23.03 13.53
N ASN A 279 12.89 -23.30 14.78
CA ASN A 279 12.31 -22.73 16.00
C ASN A 279 12.56 -21.24 16.25
N PHE A 280 13.19 -20.48 15.34
CA PHE A 280 13.41 -19.04 15.51
C PHE A 280 12.11 -18.31 15.88
N ILE A 281 11.00 -18.75 15.27
CA ILE A 281 9.68 -18.19 15.50
C ILE A 281 9.19 -18.46 16.93
N GLY A 282 9.40 -19.68 17.48
CA GLY A 282 8.96 -20.03 18.83
C GLY A 282 9.75 -19.34 19.94
N ASP A 283 11.07 -19.33 19.79
CA ASP A 283 12.00 -18.91 20.85
C ASP A 283 12.03 -17.40 21.07
N ASN A 284 11.68 -16.60 20.06
CA ASN A 284 11.76 -15.13 20.10
C ASN A 284 10.38 -14.45 20.14
N TYR A 285 9.29 -15.20 20.17
CA TYR A 285 7.94 -14.64 20.20
C TYR A 285 7.62 -13.99 21.55
N VAL A 286 7.13 -12.74 21.53
CA VAL A 286 6.75 -11.99 22.72
C VAL A 286 5.23 -11.93 22.87
N LYS A 287 4.54 -11.37 21.87
CA LYS A 287 3.08 -11.17 21.90
C LYS A 287 2.54 -10.80 20.51
N GLU A 288 1.24 -10.88 20.38
CA GLU A 288 0.53 -10.30 19.21
C GLU A 288 0.25 -8.82 19.42
N ILE A 289 0.47 -8.00 18.37
CA ILE A 289 0.11 -6.58 18.34
C ILE A 289 -1.04 -6.34 17.37
N GLY A 290 -2.11 -5.71 17.84
CA GLY A 290 -3.24 -5.24 17.05
C GLY A 290 -3.13 -3.77 16.66
N CYS A 291 -3.97 -3.33 15.72
CA CYS A 291 -4.30 -1.92 15.55
C CYS A 291 -5.34 -1.51 16.59
N PHE A 292 -5.56 -0.20 16.75
CA PHE A 292 -6.57 0.33 17.68
C PHE A 292 -7.94 -0.35 17.48
N GLY A 293 -8.50 -0.91 18.57
CA GLY A 293 -9.79 -1.60 18.54
C GLY A 293 -9.89 -2.81 17.62
N CYS A 294 -8.77 -3.38 17.16
CA CYS A 294 -8.80 -4.51 16.24
C CYS A 294 -8.92 -5.85 16.99
N PRO A 295 -9.95 -6.67 16.74
CA PRO A 295 -10.12 -7.96 17.38
C PRO A 295 -9.24 -9.06 16.77
N PHE A 296 -8.49 -8.72 15.72
CA PHE A 296 -7.60 -9.62 14.99
C PHE A 296 -6.16 -9.08 14.99
N PRO A 297 -5.43 -9.26 16.11
CA PRO A 297 -4.02 -8.92 16.14
C PRO A 297 -3.28 -9.82 15.14
N CYS A 298 -2.76 -9.19 14.08
CA CYS A 298 -2.13 -9.90 12.97
C CYS A 298 -0.62 -9.66 12.88
N GLN A 299 -0.02 -9.12 13.93
CA GLN A 299 1.37 -8.72 13.95
C GLN A 299 2.05 -9.31 15.19
N PRO A 300 2.60 -10.50 15.09
CA PRO A 300 3.41 -11.06 16.15
C PRO A 300 4.68 -10.23 16.33
N LEU A 301 4.94 -9.84 17.58
CA LEU A 301 6.16 -9.17 18.01
C LEU A 301 7.17 -10.22 18.41
N TYR A 302 8.35 -10.10 17.90
CA TYR A 302 9.53 -10.89 18.26
C TYR A 302 10.59 -9.99 18.85
N GLU A 303 11.37 -10.53 19.76
CA GLU A 303 12.50 -9.85 20.37
C GLU A 303 13.72 -10.77 20.33
N VAL A 304 14.82 -10.25 19.83
CA VAL A 304 16.11 -10.93 19.81
C VAL A 304 16.99 -10.25 20.86
N GLU A 305 17.51 -11.02 21.81
CA GLU A 305 18.34 -10.52 22.91
C GLU A 305 19.52 -9.70 22.38
N GLY A 306 19.68 -8.49 22.92
CA GLY A 306 20.73 -7.54 22.53
C GLY A 306 20.48 -6.80 21.19
N GLU A 307 19.47 -7.22 20.40
CA GLU A 307 19.19 -6.63 19.09
C GLU A 307 17.87 -5.84 19.04
N GLY A 308 16.97 -6.10 20.02
CA GLY A 308 15.70 -5.42 20.17
C GLY A 308 14.51 -6.10 19.51
N ALA A 309 13.36 -5.43 19.54
CA ALA A 309 12.09 -5.97 19.10
C ALA A 309 11.69 -5.49 17.70
N MET A 310 10.93 -6.33 16.98
CA MET A 310 10.28 -6.00 15.69
C MET A 310 9.09 -6.93 15.45
N ILE A 311 8.10 -6.47 14.69
CA ILE A 311 7.01 -7.33 14.24
C ILE A 311 7.49 -8.25 13.12
N TRP A 312 7.15 -9.55 13.25
CA TRP A 312 7.28 -10.49 12.15
C TRP A 312 6.03 -10.41 11.27
N ARG A 313 6.13 -9.69 10.21
CA ARG A 313 5.06 -9.49 9.23
C ARG A 313 5.57 -9.94 7.88
N CYS A 314 4.74 -9.98 6.85
CA CYS A 314 5.09 -10.38 5.49
C CYS A 314 6.45 -9.89 4.94
N TYR A 315 7.09 -8.92 5.56
CA TYR A 315 8.39 -8.38 5.13
C TYR A 315 9.58 -9.32 5.40
N PRO A 316 9.73 -9.93 6.59
CA PRO A 316 10.85 -10.84 6.82
C PRO A 316 10.86 -12.05 5.90
N THR A 317 9.68 -12.50 5.44
CA THR A 317 9.58 -13.61 4.48
C THR A 317 10.09 -13.27 3.09
N TYR A 318 10.22 -11.98 2.77
CA TYR A 318 10.80 -11.54 1.51
C TYR A 318 12.28 -11.86 1.37
N TRP A 319 13.04 -11.84 2.47
CA TRP A 319 14.48 -12.04 2.42
C TRP A 319 14.86 -13.44 1.94
N PRO A 320 14.30 -14.54 2.48
CA PRO A 320 14.55 -15.87 1.94
C PRO A 320 14.19 -16.02 0.45
N TRP A 321 13.11 -15.39 -0.01
CA TRP A 321 12.68 -15.56 -1.39
C TRP A 321 13.42 -14.69 -2.37
N LYS A 322 13.58 -13.43 -2.02
CA LYS A 322 14.15 -12.46 -2.95
C LYS A 322 15.67 -12.57 -3.00
N VAL A 323 16.30 -12.76 -1.87
CA VAL A 323 17.76 -12.70 -1.77
C VAL A 323 18.40 -13.98 -1.21
N TRP A 324 17.61 -15.07 -1.13
CA TRP A 324 18.06 -16.38 -0.61
C TRP A 324 18.62 -16.35 0.83
N MET A 325 18.30 -15.35 1.61
CA MET A 325 18.71 -15.24 3.01
C MET A 325 17.86 -16.20 3.86
N THR A 326 18.37 -17.43 4.09
CA THR A 326 17.68 -18.47 4.86
C THR A 326 17.96 -18.41 6.35
N ASP A 327 18.96 -17.65 6.79
CA ASP A 327 19.15 -17.32 8.20
C ASP A 327 18.07 -16.32 8.67
N LEU A 328 17.12 -16.81 9.47
CA LEU A 328 15.99 -16.00 9.93
C LEU A 328 16.39 -14.89 10.91
N LYS A 329 17.51 -15.05 11.65
CA LYS A 329 18.03 -13.98 12.49
C LYS A 329 18.49 -12.81 11.61
N SER A 330 19.28 -13.07 10.59
CA SER A 330 19.69 -12.04 9.62
C SER A 330 18.48 -11.41 8.90
N ALA A 331 17.47 -12.20 8.54
CA ALA A 331 16.23 -11.70 7.93
C ALA A 331 15.45 -10.76 8.88
N PHE A 332 15.40 -11.09 10.17
CA PHE A 332 14.80 -10.25 11.20
C PHE A 332 15.56 -8.94 11.37
N LEU A 333 16.89 -9.02 11.49
CA LEU A 333 17.76 -7.85 11.65
C LEU A 333 17.70 -6.93 10.42
N ALA A 334 17.67 -7.49 9.21
CA ALA A 334 17.50 -6.72 7.99
C ALA A 334 16.15 -5.95 8.00
N HIS A 335 15.06 -6.61 8.41
CA HIS A 335 13.77 -5.94 8.50
C HIS A 335 13.76 -4.84 9.57
N ARG A 336 14.34 -5.10 10.75
CA ARG A 336 14.46 -4.12 11.83
C ARG A 336 15.29 -2.90 11.40
N MET A 337 16.44 -3.14 10.75
CA MET A 337 17.29 -2.08 10.20
C MET A 337 16.57 -1.23 9.17
N MET A 338 15.80 -1.85 8.24
CA MET A 338 15.01 -1.09 7.27
C MET A 338 14.00 -0.17 7.95
N ALA A 339 13.28 -0.67 8.95
CA ALA A 339 12.31 0.12 9.70
C ALA A 339 13.00 1.27 10.46
N ASP A 340 14.12 1.02 11.09
CA ASP A 340 14.85 2.04 11.85
C ASP A 340 15.46 3.12 10.95
N LEU A 341 16.01 2.74 9.81
CA LEU A 341 16.47 3.70 8.79
C LEU A 341 15.31 4.41 8.06
N GLY A 342 14.06 3.94 8.22
CA GLY A 342 12.90 4.46 7.53
C GLY A 342 12.92 4.13 6.04
N MET A 343 13.08 2.83 5.68
CA MET A 343 13.23 2.36 4.29
C MET A 343 12.25 1.25 3.92
N ASP A 344 11.85 1.20 2.65
CA ASP A 344 10.99 0.15 2.11
C ASP A 344 11.76 -1.17 1.95
N SER A 345 11.55 -2.11 2.89
CA SER A 345 12.16 -3.45 2.85
C SER A 345 11.93 -4.20 1.53
N LYS A 346 10.77 -4.01 0.89
CA LYS A 346 10.45 -4.69 -0.37
C LYS A 346 11.20 -4.12 -1.54
N GLU A 347 11.29 -2.79 -1.60
CA GLU A 347 12.02 -2.10 -2.66
C GLU A 347 13.51 -2.46 -2.58
N ILE A 348 14.09 -2.45 -1.37
CA ILE A 348 15.48 -2.85 -1.16
C ILE A 348 15.69 -4.33 -1.48
N ALA A 349 14.85 -5.24 -0.98
CA ALA A 349 14.98 -6.67 -1.27
C ALA A 349 14.89 -6.97 -2.78
N THR A 350 14.00 -6.31 -3.51
CA THR A 350 13.86 -6.50 -4.95
C THR A 350 15.05 -5.92 -5.71
N THR A 351 15.56 -4.78 -5.28
CA THR A 351 16.76 -4.16 -5.86
C THR A 351 18.01 -5.01 -5.63
N VAL A 352 18.20 -5.52 -4.41
CA VAL A 352 19.32 -6.44 -4.09
C VAL A 352 19.21 -7.73 -4.92
N SER A 353 18.00 -8.26 -5.09
CA SER A 353 17.75 -9.42 -5.95
C SER A 353 18.17 -9.18 -7.41
N TRP A 354 17.84 -8.00 -7.97
CA TRP A 354 18.29 -7.60 -9.29
C TRP A 354 19.83 -7.47 -9.36
N LEU A 355 20.47 -6.85 -8.37
CA LEU A 355 21.94 -6.75 -8.31
C LEU A 355 22.60 -8.13 -8.17
N MET A 356 22.04 -9.04 -7.36
CA MET A 356 22.51 -10.44 -7.26
C MET A 356 22.43 -11.17 -8.61
N ARG A 357 21.39 -10.91 -9.40
CA ARG A 357 21.28 -11.46 -10.75
C ARG A 357 22.33 -10.89 -11.68
N LEU A 358 22.53 -9.57 -11.71
CA LEU A 358 23.59 -8.94 -12.52
C LEU A 358 24.99 -9.44 -12.14
N TYR A 359 25.26 -9.55 -10.84
CA TYR A 359 26.54 -10.04 -10.30
C TYR A 359 26.82 -11.48 -10.74
N ARG A 360 25.86 -12.37 -10.58
CA ARG A 360 25.97 -13.78 -11.00
C ARG A 360 26.18 -13.94 -12.50
N GLU A 361 25.55 -13.08 -13.31
CA GLU A 361 25.69 -13.10 -14.78
C GLU A 361 26.92 -12.35 -15.27
N GLY A 362 27.77 -11.88 -14.36
CA GLY A 362 29.02 -11.17 -14.68
C GLY A 362 28.81 -9.80 -15.33
N LYS A 363 27.63 -9.20 -15.13
CA LYS A 363 27.27 -7.89 -15.66
C LYS A 363 27.77 -6.73 -14.80
N VAL A 364 27.95 -6.98 -13.50
CA VAL A 364 28.55 -6.11 -12.51
C VAL A 364 29.52 -6.88 -11.66
N THR A 365 30.51 -6.18 -11.09
CA THR A 365 31.54 -6.72 -10.21
C THR A 365 31.51 -6.03 -8.86
N GLU A 366 32.27 -6.52 -7.88
CA GLU A 366 32.45 -5.83 -6.60
C GLU A 366 33.01 -4.40 -6.77
N ALA A 367 33.86 -4.18 -7.78
CA ALA A 367 34.41 -2.85 -8.04
C ALA A 367 33.33 -1.84 -8.44
N ASP A 368 32.32 -2.26 -9.17
CA ASP A 368 31.16 -1.43 -9.57
C ASP A 368 30.22 -1.12 -8.39
N LEU A 369 30.34 -1.91 -7.30
CA LEU A 369 29.46 -1.89 -6.12
C LEU A 369 30.25 -1.61 -4.83
N ASP A 370 31.28 -0.76 -4.90
CA ASP A 370 32.11 -0.31 -3.77
C ASP A 370 32.72 -1.45 -2.92
N GLY A 371 33.09 -2.53 -3.54
CA GLY A 371 33.67 -3.70 -2.88
C GLY A 371 32.67 -4.60 -2.16
N VAL A 372 31.37 -4.45 -2.43
CA VAL A 372 30.32 -5.30 -1.87
C VAL A 372 30.06 -6.48 -2.79
N SER A 373 30.18 -7.68 -2.26
CA SER A 373 29.76 -8.92 -2.93
C SER A 373 28.24 -9.05 -2.92
N PHE A 374 27.65 -9.47 -4.05
CA PHE A 374 26.22 -9.73 -4.19
C PHE A 374 25.94 -11.21 -4.44
N GLU A 375 26.68 -12.08 -3.73
CA GLU A 375 26.38 -13.51 -3.72
C GLU A 375 25.02 -13.78 -3.09
N ARG A 376 24.29 -14.79 -3.64
CA ARG A 376 22.98 -15.19 -3.12
C ARG A 376 23.06 -15.61 -1.66
N GLY A 377 22.17 -15.06 -0.86
CA GLY A 377 22.05 -15.38 0.57
C GLY A 377 23.01 -14.62 1.48
N ASP A 378 23.94 -13.82 0.92
CA ASP A 378 24.83 -13.00 1.73
C ASP A 378 24.06 -11.82 2.37
N PRO A 379 23.89 -11.82 3.71
CA PRO A 379 23.20 -10.71 4.40
C PRO A 379 23.95 -9.39 4.29
N LYS A 380 25.27 -9.42 4.10
CA LYS A 380 26.10 -8.21 3.97
C LYS A 380 25.66 -7.37 2.78
N ALA A 381 25.29 -7.98 1.65
CA ALA A 381 24.75 -7.26 0.49
C ALA A 381 23.51 -6.43 0.85
N VAL A 382 22.63 -6.97 1.69
CA VAL A 382 21.40 -6.28 2.14
C VAL A 382 21.75 -5.15 3.10
N PHE A 383 22.56 -5.41 4.13
CA PHE A 383 22.91 -4.40 5.15
C PHE A 383 23.68 -3.24 4.57
N GLU A 384 24.67 -3.51 3.72
CA GLU A 384 25.46 -2.46 3.07
C GLU A 384 24.63 -1.65 2.07
N THR A 385 23.75 -2.29 1.30
CA THR A 385 22.83 -1.57 0.41
C THR A 385 21.95 -0.63 1.21
N ALA A 386 21.34 -1.09 2.28
CA ALA A 386 20.50 -0.26 3.13
C ALA A 386 21.23 0.94 3.70
N ARG A 387 22.39 0.71 4.30
CA ARG A 387 23.22 1.76 4.89
C ARG A 387 23.64 2.79 3.84
N LYS A 388 24.20 2.31 2.72
CA LYS A 388 24.66 3.20 1.64
C LYS A 388 23.52 4.05 1.04
N VAL A 389 22.33 3.49 0.86
CA VAL A 389 21.16 4.22 0.38
C VAL A 389 20.68 5.25 1.41
N ALA A 390 20.57 4.85 2.68
CA ALA A 390 20.10 5.74 3.75
C ALA A 390 21.02 6.96 3.96
N TYR A 391 22.33 6.77 3.84
CA TYR A 391 23.33 7.82 4.05
C TYR A 391 23.93 8.39 2.76
N ARG A 392 23.43 7.97 1.60
CA ARG A 392 23.91 8.47 0.28
C ARG A 392 25.41 8.24 0.06
N GLU A 393 25.91 7.05 0.37
CA GLU A 393 27.31 6.67 0.21
C GLU A 393 27.53 5.77 -1.01
N GLY A 394 28.66 5.93 -1.70
CA GLY A 394 29.03 5.10 -2.85
C GLY A 394 27.91 4.93 -3.86
N PHE A 395 27.64 3.70 -4.34
CA PHE A 395 26.54 3.38 -5.25
C PHE A 395 25.14 3.72 -4.66
N GLY A 396 25.03 3.83 -3.34
CA GLY A 396 23.83 4.29 -2.66
C GLY A 396 23.42 5.72 -3.00
N LYS A 397 24.32 6.57 -3.54
CA LYS A 397 23.97 7.90 -4.07
C LYS A 397 23.01 7.77 -5.25
N ALA A 398 23.38 6.95 -6.23
CA ALA A 398 22.56 6.71 -7.41
C ALA A 398 21.31 5.92 -7.05
N LEU A 399 21.44 4.84 -6.26
CA LEU A 399 20.31 4.01 -5.84
C LEU A 399 19.31 4.80 -4.99
N GLY A 400 19.74 5.73 -4.18
CA GLY A 400 18.85 6.63 -3.43
C GLY A 400 18.00 7.54 -4.31
N ASN A 401 18.37 7.74 -5.58
CA ASN A 401 17.52 8.36 -6.62
C ASN A 401 16.68 7.34 -7.39
N GLY A 402 16.72 6.08 -6.99
CA GLY A 402 15.95 4.97 -7.55
C GLY A 402 16.80 3.96 -8.33
N PRO A 403 16.28 2.75 -8.48
CA PRO A 403 17.00 1.66 -9.16
C PRO A 403 17.28 1.99 -10.64
N VAL A 404 16.42 2.75 -11.31
CA VAL A 404 16.65 3.24 -12.68
C VAL A 404 17.87 4.16 -12.75
N SER A 405 18.11 4.98 -11.72
CA SER A 405 19.30 5.86 -11.64
C SER A 405 20.57 5.04 -11.51
N LEU A 406 20.57 4.04 -10.64
CA LEU A 406 21.73 3.14 -10.49
C LEU A 406 21.94 2.31 -11.77
N ALA A 407 20.89 1.79 -12.41
CA ALA A 407 21.02 1.03 -13.65
C ALA A 407 21.69 1.86 -14.78
N LYS A 408 21.38 3.16 -14.88
CA LYS A 408 22.01 4.06 -15.83
C LYS A 408 23.48 4.33 -15.49
N GLU A 409 23.83 4.42 -14.21
CA GLU A 409 25.22 4.63 -13.75
C GLU A 409 26.07 3.39 -14.00
N LEU A 410 25.54 2.20 -13.73
CA LEU A 410 26.19 0.93 -14.02
C LEU A 410 26.42 0.71 -15.53
N GLY A 411 25.52 1.24 -16.37
CA GLY A 411 25.64 1.15 -17.82
C GLY A 411 25.39 -0.25 -18.38
N GLY A 412 25.94 -0.51 -19.57
CA GLY A 412 25.74 -1.81 -20.24
C GLY A 412 24.27 -2.12 -20.46
N ASP A 413 23.86 -3.32 -20.16
CA ASP A 413 22.48 -3.83 -20.22
C ASP A 413 21.75 -3.86 -18.86
N ALA A 414 22.35 -3.23 -17.83
CA ALA A 414 21.78 -3.24 -16.46
C ALA A 414 20.32 -2.75 -16.41
N LEU A 415 19.96 -1.74 -17.21
CA LEU A 415 18.60 -1.23 -17.30
C LEU A 415 17.63 -2.25 -17.94
N ASP A 416 18.08 -3.02 -18.91
CA ASP A 416 17.26 -4.04 -19.59
C ASP A 416 16.89 -5.19 -18.66
N TYR A 417 17.73 -5.45 -17.66
CA TYR A 417 17.46 -6.43 -16.60
C TYR A 417 16.55 -5.91 -15.50
N LEU A 418 16.40 -4.59 -15.37
CA LEU A 418 15.60 -4.00 -14.31
C LEU A 418 14.11 -4.06 -14.62
N LEU A 419 13.38 -4.88 -13.88
CA LEU A 419 11.92 -4.95 -14.01
C LEU A 419 11.26 -3.90 -13.13
N HIS A 420 10.79 -2.81 -13.75
CA HIS A 420 10.17 -1.69 -13.06
C HIS A 420 8.88 -1.21 -13.72
N ASN A 421 8.06 -0.49 -12.97
CA ASN A 421 6.91 0.27 -13.46
C ASN A 421 7.02 1.71 -12.92
N GLN A 422 7.23 2.68 -13.82
CA GLN A 422 7.37 4.10 -13.49
C GLN A 422 8.50 4.42 -12.49
N GLY A 423 9.57 3.65 -12.50
CA GLY A 423 10.73 3.83 -11.61
C GLY A 423 10.70 2.97 -10.35
N LEU A 424 9.57 2.38 -10.00
CA LEU A 424 9.44 1.43 -8.88
C LEU A 424 9.71 0.00 -9.34
N THR A 425 10.48 -0.78 -8.57
CA THR A 425 10.70 -2.20 -8.88
C THR A 425 9.41 -3.01 -8.79
N LEU A 426 9.29 -4.06 -9.59
CA LEU A 426 8.15 -4.98 -9.52
C LEU A 426 8.41 -6.04 -8.45
N ARG A 427 7.54 -6.09 -7.46
CA ARG A 427 7.84 -6.74 -6.18
C ARG A 427 7.65 -8.25 -6.15
N THR A 428 6.45 -8.77 -6.34
CA THR A 428 6.14 -10.15 -5.92
C THR A 428 5.14 -10.88 -6.74
N PHE A 429 4.36 -10.19 -7.56
CA PHE A 429 3.29 -10.84 -8.30
C PHE A 429 3.81 -11.50 -9.56
N GLU A 430 3.35 -12.72 -9.81
CA GLU A 430 3.61 -13.38 -11.07
C GLU A 430 2.55 -12.98 -12.11
N PHE A 431 2.81 -11.92 -12.80
CA PHE A 431 1.88 -11.34 -13.77
C PHE A 431 1.57 -12.28 -14.96
N ARG A 432 2.50 -13.20 -15.32
CA ARG A 432 2.30 -14.19 -16.40
C ARG A 432 1.22 -15.21 -16.02
N ALA A 433 1.03 -15.46 -14.75
CA ALA A 433 0.01 -16.37 -14.23
C ALA A 433 -1.30 -15.66 -13.83
N GLU A 434 -1.27 -14.32 -13.67
CA GLU A 434 -2.44 -13.54 -13.21
C GLU A 434 -2.65 -12.27 -14.05
N PRO A 435 -3.24 -12.39 -15.26
CA PRO A 435 -3.46 -11.25 -16.16
C PRO A 435 -4.27 -10.10 -15.56
N GLY A 436 -5.19 -10.38 -14.63
CA GLY A 436 -5.97 -9.34 -13.96
C GLY A 436 -5.12 -8.43 -13.08
N THR A 437 -4.18 -9.01 -12.32
CA THR A 437 -3.22 -8.25 -11.53
C THR A 437 -2.21 -7.53 -12.42
N ALA A 438 -1.78 -8.14 -13.53
CA ALA A 438 -0.97 -7.48 -14.54
C ALA A 438 -1.65 -6.21 -15.10
N LEU A 439 -2.96 -6.27 -15.40
CA LEU A 439 -3.74 -5.10 -15.80
C LEU A 439 -3.81 -4.05 -14.68
N GLY A 440 -4.06 -4.50 -13.45
CA GLY A 440 -4.08 -3.61 -12.29
C GLY A 440 -2.77 -2.85 -12.10
N GLU A 441 -1.63 -3.54 -12.23
CA GLU A 441 -0.30 -2.92 -12.18
C GLU A 441 -0.12 -1.87 -13.27
N ALA A 442 -0.49 -2.19 -14.51
CA ALA A 442 -0.36 -1.29 -15.65
C ALA A 442 -1.13 0.04 -15.47
N ILE A 443 -2.35 -0.02 -14.90
CA ILE A 443 -3.27 1.13 -14.81
C ILE A 443 -3.30 1.82 -13.45
N SER A 444 -2.69 1.24 -12.42
CA SER A 444 -2.71 1.79 -11.06
C SER A 444 -2.21 3.22 -11.01
N ALA A 445 -2.95 4.08 -10.34
CA ALA A 445 -2.52 5.45 -10.10
C ALA A 445 -1.26 5.53 -9.23
N ARG A 446 -1.13 4.59 -8.28
CA ARG A 446 0.02 4.51 -7.38
C ARG A 446 1.21 3.76 -7.99
N GLY A 447 0.96 2.78 -8.88
CA GLY A 447 1.95 1.73 -9.23
C GLY A 447 2.12 0.72 -8.09
N ASN A 448 2.54 -0.49 -8.42
CA ASN A 448 2.96 -1.57 -7.51
C ASN A 448 2.13 -1.67 -6.19
N SER A 449 0.84 -1.93 -6.30
CA SER A 449 -0.10 -1.84 -5.17
C SER A 449 -1.10 -2.98 -5.11
N LEU A 450 -1.24 -3.57 -3.91
CA LEU A 450 -2.34 -4.47 -3.57
C LEU A 450 -3.75 -3.85 -3.70
N ARG A 451 -3.84 -2.55 -3.97
CA ARG A 451 -5.09 -1.81 -4.19
C ARG A 451 -5.58 -1.88 -5.63
N ALA A 452 -4.78 -2.43 -6.55
CA ALA A 452 -5.10 -2.58 -7.97
C ALA A 452 -4.75 -4.01 -8.41
N THR A 453 -5.43 -5.00 -7.86
CA THR A 453 -5.16 -6.42 -8.08
C THR A 453 -6.44 -7.23 -8.05
N THR A 454 -6.50 -8.33 -8.76
CA THR A 454 -7.55 -9.34 -8.62
C THR A 454 -7.17 -10.45 -7.64
N TYR A 455 -5.99 -10.40 -7.07
CA TYR A 455 -5.41 -11.43 -6.22
C TYR A 455 -6.34 -11.90 -5.09
N HIS A 456 -7.11 -11.00 -4.50
CA HIS A 456 -7.93 -11.32 -3.34
C HIS A 456 -9.16 -12.18 -3.64
N ILE A 457 -9.59 -12.20 -4.89
CA ILE A 457 -10.77 -12.95 -5.33
C ILE A 457 -10.45 -14.06 -6.32
N VAL A 458 -9.20 -14.18 -6.77
CA VAL A 458 -8.84 -15.23 -7.72
C VAL A 458 -8.82 -16.61 -7.07
N LEU A 459 -9.14 -17.60 -7.88
CA LEU A 459 -9.07 -19.01 -7.56
C LEU A 459 -7.92 -19.66 -8.30
N TRP A 460 -7.01 -20.26 -7.55
CA TRP A 460 -5.91 -21.08 -8.04
C TRP A 460 -6.38 -22.53 -8.14
N GLU A 461 -6.93 -22.91 -9.30
CA GLU A 461 -7.64 -24.19 -9.49
C GLU A 461 -6.77 -25.42 -9.21
N LYS A 462 -5.52 -25.42 -9.67
CA LYS A 462 -4.66 -26.60 -9.53
C LYS A 462 -4.20 -26.81 -8.10
N PRO A 463 -3.69 -25.81 -7.37
CA PRO A 463 -3.42 -25.93 -5.94
C PRO A 463 -4.64 -26.32 -5.12
N ALA A 464 -5.81 -25.75 -5.41
CA ALA A 464 -7.05 -26.08 -4.72
C ALA A 464 -7.46 -27.55 -4.93
N ARG A 465 -7.30 -28.08 -6.15
CA ARG A 465 -7.56 -29.51 -6.44
C ARG A 465 -6.57 -30.45 -5.75
N ASP A 466 -5.33 -30.00 -5.57
CA ASP A 466 -4.28 -30.78 -4.90
C ASP A 466 -4.37 -30.67 -3.37
N GLY A 467 -5.45 -30.06 -2.83
CA GLY A 467 -5.69 -29.92 -1.39
C GLY A 467 -4.92 -28.80 -0.70
N TYR A 468 -4.21 -27.98 -1.46
CA TYR A 468 -3.50 -26.83 -0.92
C TYR A 468 -4.47 -25.69 -0.60
N GLY A 469 -4.34 -25.15 0.61
CA GLY A 469 -5.18 -24.03 1.07
C GLY A 469 -6.51 -24.46 1.69
N GLY A 470 -6.76 -25.77 1.86
CA GLY A 470 -7.96 -26.29 2.53
C GLY A 470 -9.29 -25.88 1.88
N VAL A 471 -9.30 -25.64 0.57
CA VAL A 471 -10.51 -25.19 -0.14
C VAL A 471 -11.39 -26.42 -0.45
N ASP A 472 -12.59 -26.43 0.12
CA ASP A 472 -13.59 -27.45 -0.15
C ASP A 472 -14.02 -27.42 -1.64
N PRO A 473 -14.16 -28.58 -2.32
CA PRO A 473 -14.71 -28.65 -3.68
C PRO A 473 -16.06 -27.96 -3.85
N GLN A 474 -16.90 -27.91 -2.81
CA GLN A 474 -18.16 -27.18 -2.85
C GLN A 474 -17.92 -25.67 -2.85
N GLU A 475 -16.99 -25.15 -2.04
CA GLU A 475 -16.60 -23.75 -2.06
C GLU A 475 -16.07 -23.28 -3.43
N VAL A 476 -15.41 -24.16 -4.17
CA VAL A 476 -14.99 -23.89 -5.57
C VAL A 476 -16.20 -23.68 -6.47
N LYS A 477 -17.23 -24.56 -6.38
CA LYS A 477 -18.47 -24.44 -7.16
C LYS A 477 -19.22 -23.16 -6.82
N ASP A 478 -19.39 -22.87 -5.52
CA ASP A 478 -20.07 -21.67 -5.03
C ASP A 478 -19.34 -20.39 -5.49
N SER A 479 -18.01 -20.42 -5.46
CA SER A 479 -17.20 -19.31 -5.96
C SER A 479 -17.43 -19.05 -7.45
N TYR A 480 -17.53 -20.07 -8.27
CA TYR A 480 -17.83 -19.89 -9.71
C TYR A 480 -19.26 -19.41 -9.95
N ALA A 481 -20.24 -19.89 -9.14
CA ALA A 481 -21.61 -19.41 -9.21
C ALA A 481 -21.70 -17.94 -8.83
N TRP A 482 -21.04 -17.53 -7.74
CA TRP A 482 -20.91 -16.13 -7.32
C TRP A 482 -20.25 -15.28 -8.41
N SER A 483 -19.14 -15.72 -8.97
CA SER A 483 -18.45 -15.00 -10.03
C SER A 483 -19.31 -14.78 -11.27
N LYS A 484 -20.08 -15.81 -11.68
CA LYS A 484 -21.01 -15.70 -12.82
C LYS A 484 -22.13 -14.70 -12.53
N ALA A 485 -22.69 -14.72 -11.33
CA ALA A 485 -23.74 -13.79 -10.92
C ALA A 485 -23.24 -12.35 -10.83
N LYS A 486 -22.02 -12.12 -10.24
CA LYS A 486 -21.49 -10.78 -9.97
C LYS A 486 -20.83 -10.13 -11.20
N PHE A 487 -20.12 -10.91 -12.02
CA PHE A 487 -19.29 -10.42 -13.14
C PHE A 487 -19.75 -10.87 -14.52
N GLY A 488 -20.81 -11.66 -14.61
CA GLY A 488 -21.30 -12.25 -15.85
C GLY A 488 -20.45 -13.42 -16.37
N SER A 489 -19.36 -13.76 -15.71
CA SER A 489 -18.45 -14.85 -16.11
C SER A 489 -17.89 -15.58 -14.91
N LYS A 490 -17.90 -16.93 -14.96
CA LYS A 490 -17.19 -17.75 -13.97
C LYS A 490 -15.66 -17.55 -14.02
N ASP A 491 -15.13 -17.18 -15.18
CA ASP A 491 -13.69 -17.03 -15.40
C ASP A 491 -13.12 -15.73 -14.80
N ALA A 492 -13.97 -14.79 -14.35
CA ALA A 492 -13.53 -13.56 -13.75
C ALA A 492 -12.65 -13.75 -12.49
N ILE A 493 -12.86 -14.85 -11.75
CA ILE A 493 -12.04 -15.23 -10.59
C ILE A 493 -10.99 -16.31 -10.89
N LYS A 494 -10.93 -16.84 -12.10
CA LYS A 494 -9.93 -17.82 -12.48
C LYS A 494 -8.58 -17.12 -12.67
N ALA A 495 -7.55 -17.50 -11.90
CA ALA A 495 -6.27 -16.80 -11.86
C ALA A 495 -5.73 -16.49 -13.25
N THR A 496 -5.67 -17.49 -14.13
CA THR A 496 -5.01 -17.43 -15.45
C THR A 496 -5.88 -16.95 -16.60
N ALA A 497 -7.15 -16.60 -16.35
CA ALA A 497 -8.07 -16.15 -17.39
C ALA A 497 -7.92 -14.66 -17.70
N TYR A 498 -8.36 -14.27 -18.90
CA TYR A 498 -8.49 -12.87 -19.33
C TYR A 498 -9.95 -12.39 -19.27
N THR A 499 -10.89 -13.31 -19.54
CA THR A 499 -12.33 -13.01 -19.59
C THR A 499 -12.87 -12.63 -18.21
N GLY A 500 -13.61 -11.53 -18.12
CA GLY A 500 -14.21 -11.02 -16.88
C GLY A 500 -13.22 -10.36 -15.92
N LYS A 501 -11.93 -10.32 -16.24
CA LYS A 501 -10.91 -9.67 -15.41
C LYS A 501 -11.11 -8.17 -15.26
N PRO A 502 -11.51 -7.41 -16.29
CA PRO A 502 -11.82 -5.99 -16.12
C PRO A 502 -12.90 -5.74 -15.08
N GLN A 503 -13.99 -6.52 -15.08
CA GLN A 503 -15.09 -6.40 -14.13
C GLN A 503 -14.64 -6.70 -12.69
N SER A 504 -13.93 -7.80 -12.49
CA SER A 504 -13.44 -8.19 -11.17
C SER A 504 -12.37 -7.22 -10.64
N LEU A 505 -11.51 -6.70 -11.50
CA LEU A 505 -10.51 -5.68 -11.13
C LEU A 505 -11.18 -4.36 -10.72
N ILE A 506 -12.18 -3.90 -11.47
CA ILE A 506 -12.95 -2.69 -11.13
C ILE A 506 -13.60 -2.86 -9.75
N TYR A 507 -14.21 -4.00 -9.49
CA TYR A 507 -14.85 -4.30 -8.22
C TYR A 507 -13.87 -4.24 -7.04
N GLU A 508 -12.70 -4.88 -7.18
CA GLU A 508 -11.64 -4.86 -6.17
C GLU A 508 -11.05 -3.47 -5.96
N MET A 509 -10.79 -2.73 -7.03
CA MET A 509 -10.24 -1.37 -6.94
C MET A 509 -11.22 -0.40 -6.27
N ASN A 510 -12.51 -0.48 -6.59
CA ASN A 510 -13.53 0.36 -5.96
C ASN A 510 -13.67 0.02 -4.48
N TRP A 511 -13.66 -1.28 -4.14
CA TRP A 511 -13.67 -1.68 -2.74
C TRP A 511 -12.44 -1.19 -1.98
N ALA A 512 -11.25 -1.35 -2.54
CA ALA A 512 -10.03 -0.84 -1.91
C ALA A 512 -10.11 0.68 -1.67
N ALA A 513 -10.66 1.42 -2.63
CA ALA A 513 -10.85 2.87 -2.50
C ALA A 513 -11.85 3.21 -1.37
N VAL A 514 -12.95 2.49 -1.27
CA VAL A 514 -13.93 2.64 -0.16
C VAL A 514 -13.30 2.27 1.17
N ALA A 515 -12.69 1.10 1.28
CA ALA A 515 -12.11 0.62 2.53
C ALA A 515 -11.02 1.58 3.06
N ASP A 516 -10.12 2.04 2.20
CA ASP A 516 -9.08 3.02 2.56
C ASP A 516 -9.67 4.39 2.93
N SER A 517 -10.79 4.79 2.32
CA SER A 517 -11.48 6.05 2.66
C SER A 517 -12.21 5.96 3.99
N LEU A 518 -12.73 4.79 4.34
CA LEU A 518 -13.37 4.52 5.61
C LEU A 518 -12.36 4.24 6.75
N GLY A 519 -11.13 3.88 6.42
CA GLY A 519 -10.10 3.49 7.37
C GLY A 519 -10.12 2.00 7.74
N TYR A 520 -10.79 1.18 6.94
CA TYR A 520 -10.80 -0.26 7.17
C TYR A 520 -9.51 -0.96 6.77
N CYS A 521 -9.20 -2.00 7.51
CA CYS A 521 -8.14 -2.93 7.14
C CYS A 521 -8.62 -3.86 6.03
N THR A 522 -8.07 -3.75 4.84
CA THR A 522 -8.37 -4.63 3.71
C THR A 522 -7.94 -6.09 3.94
N THR A 523 -7.12 -6.38 4.94
CA THR A 523 -6.81 -7.76 5.35
C THR A 523 -7.96 -8.38 6.13
N MET A 524 -8.66 -7.59 6.95
CA MET A 524 -9.80 -8.04 7.74
C MET A 524 -11.12 -8.02 6.98
N ILE A 525 -11.33 -6.97 6.20
CA ILE A 525 -12.63 -6.69 5.58
C ILE A 525 -12.41 -6.61 4.07
N ARG A 526 -12.72 -7.70 3.39
CA ARG A 526 -12.63 -7.80 1.93
C ARG A 526 -13.94 -8.32 1.36
N PRO A 527 -14.42 -7.75 0.25
CA PRO A 527 -15.45 -8.40 -0.53
C PRO A 527 -14.81 -9.64 -1.15
N GLY A 528 -15.38 -10.77 -0.94
CA GLY A 528 -14.82 -11.99 -1.45
C GLY A 528 -15.85 -13.09 -1.55
N ARG A 529 -15.52 -14.09 -2.33
CA ARG A 529 -16.21 -15.36 -2.29
C ARG A 529 -16.06 -15.98 -0.90
N THR A 530 -17.06 -16.64 -0.41
CA THR A 530 -16.97 -17.54 0.74
C THR A 530 -15.81 -18.51 0.51
N GLY A 531 -14.92 -18.68 1.50
CA GLY A 531 -13.77 -19.59 1.38
C GLY A 531 -12.53 -19.04 0.69
N ALA A 532 -12.51 -17.80 0.16
CA ALA A 532 -11.27 -17.21 -0.31
C ALA A 532 -10.33 -16.85 0.86
N PRO A 533 -9.00 -16.99 0.70
CA PRO A 533 -8.06 -16.44 1.67
C PRO A 533 -8.37 -14.94 1.90
N GLY A 534 -8.74 -14.57 3.15
CA GLY A 534 -9.20 -13.23 3.49
C GLY A 534 -10.71 -13.00 3.52
N SER A 535 -11.54 -13.94 3.05
CA SER A 535 -13.00 -13.96 3.29
C SER A 535 -13.37 -14.59 4.64
N GLN A 536 -12.41 -14.73 5.50
CA GLN A 536 -12.44 -15.46 6.77
C GLN A 536 -13.49 -14.92 7.74
N PHE A 537 -13.93 -13.69 7.53
CA PHE A 537 -14.84 -12.98 8.44
C PHE A 537 -16.29 -12.89 7.94
N GLY A 538 -16.67 -13.73 6.96
CA GLY A 538 -17.99 -13.72 6.37
C GLY A 538 -18.19 -12.62 5.33
N ASP A 539 -19.40 -12.47 4.79
CA ASP A 539 -19.67 -11.56 3.68
C ASP A 539 -19.26 -10.10 3.99
N PRO A 540 -18.10 -9.63 3.57
CA PRO A 540 -17.71 -8.24 3.63
C PRO A 540 -18.20 -7.57 2.35
N SER A 541 -19.53 -7.53 2.22
CA SER A 541 -20.17 -6.80 1.14
C SER A 541 -20.06 -5.30 1.40
N TYR A 542 -20.29 -4.53 0.37
CA TYR A 542 -20.54 -3.10 0.54
C TYR A 542 -21.67 -2.83 1.55
N THR A 543 -22.64 -3.75 1.70
CA THR A 543 -23.70 -3.70 2.72
C THR A 543 -23.14 -3.63 4.13
N PHE A 544 -22.17 -4.50 4.48
CA PHE A 544 -21.48 -4.46 5.77
C PHE A 544 -20.84 -3.09 6.06
N ALA A 545 -20.22 -2.47 5.07
CA ALA A 545 -19.63 -1.13 5.22
C ALA A 545 -20.72 -0.05 5.30
N ALA A 546 -21.81 -0.18 4.54
CA ALA A 546 -22.93 0.77 4.52
C ALA A 546 -23.63 0.85 5.88
N GLU A 547 -23.91 -0.29 6.52
CA GLU A 547 -24.49 -0.35 7.87
C GLU A 547 -23.61 0.40 8.89
N ARG A 548 -22.30 0.23 8.81
CA ARG A 548 -21.34 0.89 9.70
C ARG A 548 -21.24 2.40 9.45
N VAL A 549 -21.25 2.81 8.20
CA VAL A 549 -21.29 4.23 7.85
C VAL A 549 -22.58 4.85 8.37
N ALA A 550 -23.72 4.18 8.19
CA ALA A 550 -25.02 4.67 8.70
C ALA A 550 -25.01 4.80 10.23
N ALA A 551 -24.55 3.78 10.95
CA ALA A 551 -24.46 3.81 12.41
C ALA A 551 -23.53 4.93 12.93
N ALA A 552 -22.39 5.15 12.26
CA ALA A 552 -21.45 6.18 12.69
C ALA A 552 -21.90 7.59 12.31
N THR A 553 -22.50 7.79 11.13
CA THR A 553 -22.70 9.13 10.53
C THR A 553 -24.16 9.55 10.42
N GLY A 554 -25.12 8.62 10.51
CA GLY A 554 -26.54 8.86 10.22
C GLY A 554 -26.84 9.01 8.72
N ILE A 555 -25.87 8.82 7.83
CA ILE A 555 -26.08 8.88 6.39
C ILE A 555 -26.41 7.48 5.89
N PRO A 556 -27.60 7.25 5.35
CA PRO A 556 -27.98 5.93 4.84
C PRO A 556 -27.34 5.69 3.49
N PHE A 557 -26.24 4.93 3.48
CA PHE A 557 -25.66 4.38 2.26
C PHE A 557 -26.21 2.97 2.03
N ASP A 558 -26.39 2.64 0.78
CA ASP A 558 -26.53 1.28 0.31
C ASP A 558 -25.27 0.80 -0.42
N GLU A 559 -25.28 -0.42 -0.93
CA GLU A 559 -24.16 -0.98 -1.70
C GLU A 559 -23.82 -0.10 -2.91
N ALA A 560 -24.83 0.37 -3.64
CA ALA A 560 -24.64 1.18 -4.84
C ALA A 560 -23.98 2.53 -4.53
N GLY A 561 -24.42 3.19 -3.46
CA GLY A 561 -23.86 4.47 -3.03
C GLY A 561 -22.40 4.37 -2.60
N LEU A 562 -22.03 3.32 -1.87
CA LEU A 562 -20.62 3.09 -1.52
C LEU A 562 -19.80 2.70 -2.75
N TYR A 563 -20.37 1.91 -3.67
CA TYR A 563 -19.68 1.57 -4.92
C TYR A 563 -19.37 2.82 -5.75
N GLU A 564 -20.32 3.78 -5.83
CA GLU A 564 -20.13 5.07 -6.49
C GLU A 564 -19.01 5.90 -5.84
N ILE A 565 -18.88 5.88 -4.51
CA ILE A 565 -17.74 6.51 -3.82
C ILE A 565 -16.41 5.89 -4.31
N GLY A 566 -16.33 4.56 -4.41
CA GLY A 566 -15.17 3.88 -4.96
C GLY A 566 -14.86 4.32 -6.40
N GLU A 567 -15.87 4.42 -7.25
CA GLU A 567 -15.73 4.92 -8.63
C GLU A 567 -15.24 6.38 -8.66
N ARG A 568 -15.78 7.23 -7.79
CA ARG A 568 -15.40 8.65 -7.68
C ARG A 568 -13.93 8.80 -7.27
N VAL A 569 -13.47 8.03 -6.28
CA VAL A 569 -12.07 8.05 -5.83
C VAL A 569 -11.14 7.55 -6.94
N CYS A 570 -11.46 6.44 -7.58
CA CYS A 570 -10.69 5.95 -8.73
C CYS A 570 -10.72 6.92 -9.91
N GLY A 571 -11.84 7.61 -10.12
CA GLY A 571 -12.02 8.63 -11.17
C GLY A 571 -11.14 9.86 -10.98
N ILE A 572 -11.08 10.40 -9.75
CA ILE A 572 -10.23 11.56 -9.45
C ILE A 572 -8.75 11.17 -9.49
N GLU A 573 -8.38 9.99 -8.98
CA GLU A 573 -7.00 9.48 -9.08
C GLU A 573 -6.57 9.31 -10.55
N ARG A 574 -7.47 8.81 -11.43
CA ARG A 574 -7.19 8.76 -12.88
C ARG A 574 -7.00 10.15 -13.47
N ALA A 575 -7.85 11.10 -13.12
CA ALA A 575 -7.70 12.48 -13.58
C ALA A 575 -6.37 13.09 -13.15
N ILE A 576 -5.93 12.84 -11.91
CA ILE A 576 -4.64 13.31 -11.40
C ILE A 576 -3.49 12.76 -12.24
N VAL A 577 -3.39 11.44 -12.43
CA VAL A 577 -2.27 10.85 -13.16
C VAL A 577 -2.28 11.23 -14.64
N VAL A 578 -3.46 11.39 -15.26
CA VAL A 578 -3.59 11.88 -16.64
C VAL A 578 -3.21 13.36 -16.76
N ARG A 579 -3.59 14.19 -15.78
CA ARG A 579 -3.12 15.58 -15.66
C ARG A 579 -1.61 15.64 -15.69
N ASP A 580 -0.96 14.73 -14.96
CA ASP A 580 0.47 14.70 -14.75
C ASP A 580 1.24 13.97 -15.85
N GLY A 581 0.57 13.44 -16.89
CA GLY A 581 1.23 12.92 -18.10
C GLY A 581 0.91 11.48 -18.47
N ARG A 582 0.15 10.76 -17.64
CA ARG A 582 -0.24 9.37 -17.93
C ARG A 582 -1.07 9.26 -19.20
N THR A 583 -0.78 8.27 -20.03
CA THR A 583 -1.49 7.94 -21.26
C THR A 583 -1.72 6.44 -21.37
N ARG A 584 -2.42 6.00 -22.43
CA ARG A 584 -2.59 4.58 -22.72
C ARG A 584 -1.26 3.84 -22.92
N GLU A 585 -0.30 4.49 -23.55
CA GLU A 585 1.02 3.91 -23.82
C GLU A 585 1.79 3.65 -22.53
N THR A 586 1.69 4.57 -21.57
CA THR A 586 2.34 4.45 -20.26
C THR A 586 1.54 3.58 -19.26
N ASP A 587 0.29 3.20 -19.59
CA ASP A 587 -0.45 2.14 -18.90
C ASP A 587 0.06 0.75 -19.39
N ALA A 588 1.27 0.41 -18.99
CA ALA A 588 2.00 -0.77 -19.47
C ALA A 588 2.74 -1.48 -18.33
N ILE A 589 3.17 -2.69 -18.60
CA ILE A 589 4.11 -3.47 -17.79
C ILE A 589 5.27 -3.91 -18.68
N PRO A 590 6.44 -4.26 -18.13
CA PRO A 590 7.60 -4.65 -18.91
C PRO A 590 7.32 -5.77 -19.93
N ASP A 591 7.94 -5.66 -21.08
CA ASP A 591 7.87 -6.63 -22.18
C ASP A 591 8.32 -8.02 -21.77
N PHE A 592 9.14 -8.13 -20.75
CA PHE A 592 9.58 -9.38 -20.14
C PHE A 592 8.42 -10.37 -19.92
N PHE A 593 7.30 -9.91 -19.36
CA PHE A 593 6.15 -10.77 -19.05
C PHE A 593 5.41 -11.32 -20.27
N PHE A 594 5.64 -10.74 -21.44
CA PHE A 594 5.08 -11.21 -22.71
C PHE A 594 6.06 -12.07 -23.51
N LYS A 595 7.37 -11.96 -23.24
CA LYS A 595 8.42 -12.62 -23.99
C LYS A 595 8.98 -13.84 -23.27
N VAL A 596 9.23 -13.72 -21.97
CA VAL A 596 9.90 -14.75 -21.17
C VAL A 596 8.87 -15.64 -20.48
N PRO A 597 8.88 -16.96 -20.71
CA PRO A 597 7.97 -17.88 -20.02
C PRO A 597 8.36 -18.07 -18.55
N ILE A 598 7.41 -18.50 -17.72
CA ILE A 598 7.67 -18.97 -16.35
C ILE A 598 8.57 -20.20 -16.43
N PRO A 599 9.69 -20.22 -15.68
CA PRO A 599 10.70 -21.28 -15.85
C PRO A 599 10.32 -22.62 -15.23
N ASP A 600 9.49 -22.62 -14.17
CA ASP A 600 9.19 -23.82 -13.37
C ASP A 600 7.85 -23.71 -12.62
N GLY A 601 7.47 -24.76 -11.87
CA GLY A 601 6.29 -24.76 -11.02
C GLY A 601 4.98 -25.05 -11.73
N TYR A 602 3.83 -24.82 -11.06
CA TYR A 602 2.48 -25.10 -11.61
C TYR A 602 2.14 -24.32 -12.87
N GLN A 603 2.82 -23.21 -13.09
CA GLN A 603 2.54 -22.29 -14.18
C GLN A 603 3.67 -22.27 -15.23
N GLU A 604 4.57 -23.28 -15.21
CA GLU A 604 5.68 -23.43 -16.14
C GLU A 604 5.25 -23.21 -17.60
N GLY A 605 6.07 -22.52 -18.37
CA GLY A 605 5.85 -22.22 -19.78
C GLY A 605 4.87 -21.08 -20.08
N ARG A 606 4.15 -20.56 -19.06
CA ARG A 606 3.20 -19.46 -19.25
C ARG A 606 3.91 -18.14 -19.47
N LYS A 607 3.30 -17.33 -20.33
CA LYS A 607 3.59 -15.90 -20.53
C LYS A 607 2.29 -15.17 -20.85
N LEU A 608 2.28 -13.87 -20.70
CA LEU A 608 1.13 -13.07 -21.09
C LEU A 608 0.96 -13.07 -22.63
N ASP A 609 -0.29 -13.11 -23.06
CA ASP A 609 -0.67 -12.89 -24.46
C ASP A 609 -0.92 -11.39 -24.68
N ARG A 610 -0.09 -10.74 -25.47
CA ARG A 610 -0.16 -9.29 -25.75
C ARG A 610 -1.52 -8.89 -26.31
N LYS A 611 -2.05 -9.63 -27.28
CA LYS A 611 -3.33 -9.30 -27.90
C LYS A 611 -4.50 -9.39 -26.93
N LYS A 612 -4.51 -10.44 -26.11
CA LYS A 612 -5.53 -10.60 -25.06
C LYS A 612 -5.41 -9.54 -23.97
N PHE A 613 -4.19 -9.19 -23.61
CA PHE A 613 -3.92 -8.14 -22.62
C PHE A 613 -4.43 -6.77 -23.10
N GLU A 614 -4.10 -6.36 -24.34
CA GLU A 614 -4.59 -5.10 -24.90
C GLU A 614 -6.12 -5.07 -25.01
N LYS A 615 -6.75 -6.18 -25.45
CA LYS A 615 -8.21 -6.30 -25.48
C LYS A 615 -8.84 -6.16 -24.09
N MET A 616 -8.21 -6.74 -23.07
CA MET A 616 -8.65 -6.64 -21.67
C MET A 616 -8.52 -5.19 -21.18
N LYS A 617 -7.44 -4.47 -21.55
CA LYS A 617 -7.26 -3.03 -21.25
C LYS A 617 -8.33 -2.17 -21.92
N ASP A 618 -8.66 -2.46 -23.19
CA ASP A 618 -9.76 -1.78 -23.91
C ASP A 618 -11.11 -1.95 -23.21
N GLU A 619 -11.40 -3.16 -22.77
CA GLU A 619 -12.63 -3.46 -22.03
C GLU A 619 -12.68 -2.73 -20.69
N TYR A 620 -11.57 -2.71 -19.94
CA TYR A 620 -11.47 -1.96 -18.70
C TYR A 620 -11.76 -0.46 -18.91
N TYR A 621 -11.16 0.16 -19.94
CA TYR A 621 -11.39 1.57 -20.25
C TYR A 621 -12.85 1.86 -20.60
N LYS A 622 -13.48 1.00 -21.41
CA LYS A 622 -14.90 1.11 -21.75
C LYS A 622 -15.78 1.06 -20.51
N LEU A 623 -15.54 0.11 -19.61
CA LEU A 623 -16.27 -0.06 -18.36
C LEU A 623 -16.11 1.14 -17.41
N ARG A 624 -14.90 1.73 -17.37
CA ARG A 624 -14.62 2.96 -16.60
C ARG A 624 -15.14 4.24 -17.27
N GLY A 625 -15.70 4.16 -18.48
CA GLY A 625 -16.10 5.34 -19.23
C GLY A 625 -14.93 6.20 -19.70
N TRP A 626 -13.74 5.59 -19.87
CA TRP A 626 -12.55 6.26 -20.41
C TRP A 626 -12.44 6.07 -21.92
N ASP A 627 -11.74 6.98 -22.56
CA ASP A 627 -11.45 6.83 -23.99
C ASP A 627 -10.43 5.73 -24.23
N VAL A 628 -10.78 4.80 -25.13
CA VAL A 628 -9.93 3.62 -25.41
C VAL A 628 -8.60 4.00 -26.08
N ALA A 629 -8.61 5.03 -26.92
CA ALA A 629 -7.40 5.43 -27.66
C ALA A 629 -6.36 6.12 -26.77
N THR A 630 -6.80 6.92 -25.81
CA THR A 630 -5.90 7.75 -24.99
C THR A 630 -5.79 7.29 -23.54
N GLY A 631 -6.78 6.53 -23.05
CA GLY A 631 -6.93 6.23 -21.62
C GLY A 631 -7.45 7.42 -20.80
N PHE A 632 -7.81 8.53 -21.42
CA PHE A 632 -8.31 9.73 -20.71
C PHE A 632 -9.75 9.55 -20.24
N PRO A 633 -10.10 10.07 -19.05
CA PRO A 633 -11.49 10.08 -18.60
C PRO A 633 -12.32 10.98 -19.52
N ARG A 634 -13.62 10.65 -19.72
CA ARG A 634 -14.54 11.50 -20.44
C ARG A 634 -15.17 12.53 -19.51
N ARG A 635 -15.61 13.67 -20.06
CA ARG A 635 -16.33 14.70 -19.31
C ARG A 635 -17.57 14.13 -18.65
N SER A 636 -18.41 13.46 -19.43
CA SER A 636 -19.65 12.84 -18.95
C SER A 636 -19.43 11.87 -17.77
N THR A 637 -18.35 11.11 -17.82
CA THR A 637 -17.99 10.18 -16.74
C THR A 637 -17.62 10.91 -15.44
N LEU A 638 -16.80 11.96 -15.54
CA LEU A 638 -16.39 12.74 -14.35
C LEU A 638 -17.58 13.49 -13.76
N GLU A 639 -18.44 14.10 -14.60
CA GLU A 639 -19.63 14.83 -14.15
C GLU A 639 -20.66 13.91 -13.49
N LYS A 640 -20.88 12.71 -14.02
CA LYS A 640 -21.72 11.67 -13.40
C LYS A 640 -21.24 11.30 -11.99
N LEU A 641 -19.93 11.30 -11.76
CA LEU A 641 -19.32 11.05 -10.46
C LEU A 641 -19.28 12.28 -9.54
N GLY A 642 -19.91 13.38 -9.89
CA GLY A 642 -19.88 14.63 -9.11
C GLY A 642 -18.55 15.39 -9.19
N LEU A 643 -17.70 15.08 -10.16
CA LEU A 643 -16.36 15.67 -10.36
C LEU A 643 -16.37 16.78 -11.42
N THR A 644 -17.39 17.64 -11.45
CA THR A 644 -17.59 18.69 -12.46
C THR A 644 -16.44 19.69 -12.51
N GLU A 645 -15.88 20.08 -11.35
CA GLU A 645 -14.71 20.95 -11.29
C GLU A 645 -13.48 20.28 -11.93
N VAL A 646 -13.27 18.98 -11.64
CA VAL A 646 -12.19 18.18 -12.22
C VAL A 646 -12.36 18.11 -13.74
N ALA A 647 -13.56 17.78 -14.22
CA ALA A 647 -13.87 17.74 -15.66
C ALA A 647 -13.60 19.07 -16.37
N THR A 648 -13.96 20.19 -15.73
CA THR A 648 -13.72 21.53 -16.28
C THR A 648 -12.22 21.82 -16.41
N ASN A 649 -11.46 21.52 -15.37
CA ASN A 649 -10.00 21.73 -15.36
C ASN A 649 -9.28 20.82 -16.37
N MET A 650 -9.67 19.54 -16.45
CA MET A 650 -9.14 18.58 -17.42
C MET A 650 -9.44 19.01 -18.86
N GLY A 651 -10.63 19.60 -19.11
CA GLY A 651 -11.00 20.19 -20.40
C GLY A 651 -10.09 21.33 -20.81
N LYS A 652 -9.77 22.27 -19.89
CA LYS A 652 -8.80 23.36 -20.14
C LYS A 652 -7.41 22.81 -20.48
N LEU A 653 -7.01 21.72 -19.89
CA LEU A 653 -5.75 21.03 -20.16
C LEU A 653 -5.75 20.17 -21.43
N LYS A 654 -6.89 20.03 -22.12
CA LYS A 654 -7.09 19.12 -23.26
C LYS A 654 -6.75 17.66 -22.92
N LYS A 655 -7.12 17.23 -21.71
CA LYS A 655 -6.87 15.90 -21.12
C LYS A 655 -8.16 15.11 -20.88
N LEU A 656 -9.20 15.38 -21.68
CA LEU A 656 -10.44 14.61 -21.73
C LEU A 656 -10.50 13.78 -23.00
N GLY A 657 -10.99 12.55 -22.89
CA GLY A 657 -11.35 11.74 -24.04
C GLY A 657 -12.61 12.27 -24.76
N PRO A 658 -12.78 12.01 -26.07
CA PRO A 658 -13.99 12.37 -26.79
C PRO A 658 -15.20 11.61 -26.23
N GLU A 659 -16.37 12.27 -26.24
CA GLU A 659 -17.61 11.59 -25.91
C GLU A 659 -17.94 10.51 -26.97
N PRO A 660 -18.62 9.42 -26.60
CA PRO A 660 -19.08 8.43 -27.55
C PRO A 660 -19.97 9.12 -28.61
N LYS A 661 -19.72 8.88 -29.87
CA LYS A 661 -20.65 9.29 -30.91
C LYS A 661 -21.98 8.60 -30.61
N GLY A 662 -23.04 9.38 -30.44
CA GLY A 662 -24.32 8.98 -29.88
C GLY A 662 -24.78 7.56 -30.27
N GLY A 663 -25.12 6.79 -29.26
CA GLY A 663 -25.95 5.62 -29.36
C GLY A 663 -27.37 6.02 -29.01
#